data_ff2a0feccdb13e5cdfb8b9c07de0fb70
#
_entry.id   ff2a0feccdb13e5cdfb8b9c07de0fb70
#
_cell.length_a   1.000
_cell.length_b   1.000
_cell.length_c   1.000
_cell.angle_alpha   90.00
_cell.angle_beta   90.00
_cell.angle_gamma   90.00
#
_symmetry.space_group_name_H-M   'P 1'
#
loop_
_entity.id
_entity.type
_entity.pdbx_description
1 polymer ?
#
loop_
_entity_poly.entity_id
_entity_poly.type
_entity_poly.pdbx_seq_one_letter_code
_entity_poly.pdbx_strand_id
1 'polypeptide(L)'
;MQHQHHDRKIGLQSIPKPWSLSVEQVLERLDVEATRGLSDQEAGARLNIYGPNHLQTRPGRAWPSVLIAQFKSFLVLLLALAAVLGFIFQNWIEGCAICVVILINAAIGFFTEIGAIRSMESLRKFNAVHVTVRRDGKSKRLRAEKMVPGDIVTVEAGDVIAADMRLISASRLLANESLLTGESFPVEKSLSTLPEETIAPERFNMLYKGASINRGSAEAVVTGTGLDTELGRISSLVLATKDEITPLEKRLNLLARKLIIVTLIVTLLTLIMGLISGKELLLMIETSIALAVAAIPEGLPIIATLALARGMWRMAKNNALINRLSAVETLGATHVICTDKTGTLTENKMTLDRIHPTASGGDMEILKIGALCNKATSDGIGDPLEVALLHAAKERDFIQKDLSETHPLVSEEAFDSESKRMATAHRHELDILVAVKGAAEAILSICTRIRTSDASIPLTDMERSIWLRKNHDLASAGFRVLAFATKSTTGLEEPLCRDLTFLGLASFIDPPRENVRAALEECRKAGIRVVMVTGDQPGTAVHVAKSVHILNEGAPDGVVLGKNLPMLSDQQLLEAGIFARVTPGDKLRIIALHQKNGSVVAMTGDGINDAPALKKADIGIAMGLRGTEVSREAADMILRDDSFTTIVTAIRQGRIIYNNIRKFVVYLMSCNLSEVLIVGLAAWVDAPLPLLPLQILFLNMITDVFPALALGASEGDQNVMSHPPRKMAVQLIGRSQWIRITGYSLLITVVVLGAFFYSLDVLQVSSKEAVTSSFLVLAIAQILHVFNMTEKGSPFFLNEITRNHFIWLAISICFALLFAALYVPVLSAALDLTIPCARSWLLIVLGGSAPLVIGRLASWISSQSMHSVEH
;
A
#
# COMPACT_ATOMS: atom_id res chain seq x y z
N MET A 1 -20.19 -22.94 43.44
CA MET A 1 -19.38 -21.94 42.72
C MET A 1 -19.81 -21.71 41.27
N GLN A 2 -20.47 -22.63 40.56
CA GLN A 2 -20.98 -22.43 39.19
C GLN A 2 -22.25 -21.55 39.10
N HIS A 3 -23.10 -21.47 40.13
CA HIS A 3 -24.30 -20.63 40.14
C HIS A 3 -23.99 -19.13 40.39
N GLN A 4 -22.95 -18.77 41.12
CA GLN A 4 -22.57 -17.37 41.34
C GLN A 4 -21.88 -16.69 40.12
N HIS A 5 -21.34 -17.49 39.17
CA HIS A 5 -20.82 -16.94 37.90
C HIS A 5 -21.91 -16.65 36.85
N HIS A 6 -23.09 -17.30 36.97
CA HIS A 6 -24.20 -17.07 36.03
C HIS A 6 -24.97 -15.78 36.38
N ASP A 7 -25.14 -15.48 37.69
CA ASP A 7 -25.80 -14.26 38.16
C ASP A 7 -24.99 -12.99 37.94
N ARG A 8 -23.63 -13.06 37.95
CA ARG A 8 -22.77 -11.93 37.55
C ARG A 8 -22.81 -11.63 36.04
N LYS A 9 -23.14 -12.59 35.16
CA LYS A 9 -23.33 -12.34 33.74
C LYS A 9 -24.57 -11.52 33.41
N ILE A 10 -25.57 -11.51 34.28
CA ILE A 10 -26.83 -10.78 34.08
C ILE A 10 -26.72 -9.30 34.47
N GLY A 11 -25.73 -8.92 35.31
CA GLY A 11 -25.54 -7.55 35.80
C GLY A 11 -24.64 -6.63 34.94
N LEU A 12 -23.87 -7.18 33.97
CA LEU A 12 -22.88 -6.47 33.17
C LEU A 12 -23.27 -6.41 31.68
N GLN A 13 -24.56 -6.38 31.33
CA GLN A 13 -25.02 -6.11 29.98
C GLN A 13 -24.69 -4.66 29.59
N SER A 14 -24.39 -4.42 28.29
CA SER A 14 -24.21 -3.08 27.73
C SER A 14 -25.29 -2.13 28.27
N ILE A 15 -24.90 -0.95 28.75
CA ILE A 15 -25.85 0.02 29.30
C ILE A 15 -26.88 0.38 28.22
N PRO A 16 -28.17 0.07 28.41
CA PRO A 16 -29.16 0.48 27.43
C PRO A 16 -29.31 2.02 27.50
N LYS A 17 -29.23 2.68 26.33
CA LYS A 17 -29.45 4.11 26.14
C LYS A 17 -28.56 5.01 27.03
N PRO A 18 -27.20 4.90 26.96
CA PRO A 18 -26.29 5.68 27.83
C PRO A 18 -26.42 7.21 27.64
N TRP A 19 -26.94 7.66 26.52
CA TRP A 19 -27.19 9.09 26.24
C TRP A 19 -28.31 9.71 27.06
N SER A 20 -29.23 8.91 27.56
CA SER A 20 -30.34 9.38 28.38
C SER A 20 -30.05 9.45 29.89
N LEU A 21 -28.86 8.95 30.28
CA LEU A 21 -28.43 8.92 31.68
C LEU A 21 -27.46 10.09 31.97
N SER A 22 -27.45 10.55 33.23
CA SER A 22 -26.42 11.47 33.69
C SER A 22 -25.06 10.78 33.70
N VAL A 23 -23.97 11.55 33.72
CA VAL A 23 -22.59 11.05 33.78
C VAL A 23 -22.40 10.15 34.99
N GLU A 24 -22.92 10.59 36.17
CA GLU A 24 -22.85 9.90 37.43
C GLU A 24 -23.55 8.53 37.37
N GLN A 25 -24.76 8.51 36.79
CA GLN A 25 -25.53 7.27 36.62
C GLN A 25 -24.85 6.27 35.68
N VAL A 26 -24.16 6.75 34.62
CA VAL A 26 -23.40 5.87 33.71
C VAL A 26 -22.18 5.29 34.43
N LEU A 27 -21.42 6.13 35.17
CA LEU A 27 -20.26 5.68 35.93
C LEU A 27 -20.63 4.68 37.02
N GLU A 28 -21.74 4.95 37.76
CA GLU A 28 -22.26 4.05 38.78
C GLU A 28 -22.67 2.68 38.19
N ARG A 29 -23.37 2.65 37.03
CA ARG A 29 -23.76 1.41 36.37
C ARG A 29 -22.56 0.61 35.82
N LEU A 30 -21.48 1.29 35.45
CA LEU A 30 -20.23 0.65 35.01
C LEU A 30 -19.32 0.29 36.18
N ASP A 31 -19.65 0.69 37.41
CA ASP A 31 -18.85 0.51 38.63
C ASP A 31 -17.42 1.06 38.42
N VAL A 32 -17.34 2.37 38.04
CA VAL A 32 -16.06 3.04 37.70
C VAL A 32 -16.03 4.46 38.27
N GLU A 33 -14.93 4.83 38.89
CA GLU A 33 -14.64 6.22 39.27
C GLU A 33 -13.89 6.95 38.16
N ALA A 34 -14.37 8.12 37.73
CA ALA A 34 -13.76 8.92 36.67
C ALA A 34 -12.28 9.26 36.95
N THR A 35 -11.93 9.54 38.21
CA THR A 35 -10.58 9.94 38.62
C THR A 35 -9.59 8.79 38.62
N ARG A 36 -10.02 7.59 38.96
CA ARG A 36 -9.18 6.40 39.09
C ARG A 36 -9.20 5.48 37.87
N GLY A 37 -10.36 5.35 37.23
CA GLY A 37 -10.60 4.38 36.17
C GLY A 37 -10.63 2.94 36.71
N LEU A 38 -10.68 1.96 35.77
CA LEU A 38 -10.64 0.53 36.13
C LEU A 38 -9.26 0.12 36.66
N SER A 39 -9.20 -0.92 37.48
CA SER A 39 -7.93 -1.61 37.76
C SER A 39 -7.55 -2.52 36.58
N ASP A 40 -6.26 -2.80 36.40
CA ASP A 40 -5.81 -3.74 35.33
C ASP A 40 -6.39 -5.14 35.51
N GLN A 41 -6.62 -5.57 36.75
CA GLN A 41 -7.24 -6.87 37.06
C GLN A 41 -8.70 -6.90 36.64
N GLU A 42 -9.46 -5.87 36.95
CA GLU A 42 -10.86 -5.72 36.54
C GLU A 42 -11.00 -5.61 35.03
N ALA A 43 -10.16 -4.79 34.37
CA ALA A 43 -10.13 -4.69 32.92
C ALA A 43 -9.82 -6.05 32.25
N GLY A 44 -8.93 -6.85 32.83
CA GLY A 44 -8.65 -8.22 32.37
C GLY A 44 -9.86 -9.16 32.51
N ALA A 45 -10.58 -9.06 33.63
CA ALA A 45 -11.81 -9.83 33.85
C ALA A 45 -12.91 -9.44 32.85
N ARG A 46 -13.10 -8.14 32.60
CA ARG A 46 -14.05 -7.61 31.61
C ARG A 46 -13.67 -8.03 30.19
N LEU A 47 -12.38 -8.02 29.85
CA LEU A 47 -11.91 -8.49 28.53
C LEU A 47 -12.26 -9.96 28.27
N ASN A 48 -12.23 -10.81 29.30
CA ASN A 48 -12.65 -12.20 29.18
C ASN A 48 -14.18 -12.37 29.02
N ILE A 49 -14.98 -11.44 29.56
CA ILE A 49 -16.44 -11.45 29.47
C ILE A 49 -16.94 -10.88 28.14
N TYR A 50 -16.46 -9.68 27.78
CA TYR A 50 -16.91 -8.94 26.57
C TYR A 50 -16.13 -9.36 25.31
N GLY A 51 -14.98 -10.00 25.46
CA GLY A 51 -14.06 -10.26 24.36
C GLY A 51 -13.28 -9.03 23.91
N PRO A 52 -12.36 -9.19 22.95
CA PRO A 52 -11.58 -8.09 22.40
C PRO A 52 -12.46 -7.12 21.60
N ASN A 53 -12.14 -5.82 21.64
CA ASN A 53 -12.84 -4.79 20.90
C ASN A 53 -12.56 -4.85 19.39
N HIS A 54 -13.02 -5.92 18.76
CA HIS A 54 -12.99 -6.08 17.30
C HIS A 54 -14.42 -5.97 16.76
N LEU A 55 -14.60 -5.22 15.68
CA LEU A 55 -15.64 -5.54 14.72
C LEU A 55 -15.20 -6.88 14.15
N GLN A 56 -15.93 -7.97 14.36
CA GLN A 56 -15.58 -9.26 13.79
C GLN A 56 -15.36 -9.09 12.27
N THR A 57 -14.13 -8.82 11.89
CA THR A 57 -13.65 -9.32 10.60
C THR A 57 -13.79 -10.83 10.76
N ARG A 58 -14.54 -11.50 9.87
CA ARG A 58 -14.75 -12.97 9.88
C ARG A 58 -13.50 -13.65 10.42
N PRO A 59 -13.61 -14.58 11.38
CA PRO A 59 -12.46 -15.35 11.79
C PRO A 59 -11.81 -15.86 10.51
N GLY A 60 -10.50 -15.67 10.37
CA GLY A 60 -9.78 -16.12 9.19
C GLY A 60 -10.23 -17.54 8.89
N ARG A 61 -10.45 -17.88 7.62
CA ARG A 61 -11.00 -19.19 7.22
C ARG A 61 -10.35 -20.26 8.07
N ALA A 62 -11.16 -20.94 8.90
CA ALA A 62 -10.66 -21.99 9.78
C ALA A 62 -9.94 -23.03 8.92
N TRP A 63 -8.78 -23.51 9.34
CA TRP A 63 -7.98 -24.45 8.54
C TRP A 63 -8.78 -25.64 7.98
N PRO A 64 -9.84 -26.20 8.66
CA PRO A 64 -10.64 -27.27 8.08
C PRO A 64 -11.45 -26.79 6.86
N SER A 65 -11.95 -25.54 6.87
CA SER A 65 -12.69 -25.00 5.73
C SER A 65 -11.80 -24.77 4.51
N VAL A 66 -10.54 -24.41 4.74
CA VAL A 66 -9.52 -24.27 3.67
C VAL A 66 -9.24 -25.66 3.07
N LEU A 67 -9.07 -26.69 3.92
CA LEU A 67 -8.83 -28.05 3.45
C LEU A 67 -10.03 -28.61 2.66
N ILE A 68 -11.25 -28.45 3.17
CA ILE A 68 -12.47 -28.91 2.48
C ILE A 68 -12.67 -28.15 1.15
N ALA A 69 -12.28 -26.88 1.09
CA ALA A 69 -12.38 -26.10 -0.14
C ALA A 69 -11.52 -26.67 -1.28
N GLN A 70 -10.38 -27.31 -0.98
CA GLN A 70 -9.52 -27.93 -1.98
C GLN A 70 -10.25 -29.09 -2.70
N PHE A 71 -11.12 -29.82 -2.01
CA PHE A 71 -11.88 -30.93 -2.58
C PHE A 71 -13.14 -30.50 -3.35
N LYS A 72 -13.53 -29.21 -3.29
CA LYS A 72 -14.70 -28.69 -4.02
C LYS A 72 -14.35 -28.14 -5.41
N SER A 73 -13.10 -28.22 -5.84
CA SER A 73 -12.71 -27.77 -7.18
C SER A 73 -13.31 -28.69 -8.26
N PHE A 74 -13.68 -28.11 -9.39
CA PHE A 74 -14.21 -28.87 -10.54
C PHE A 74 -13.22 -29.94 -11.02
N LEU A 75 -11.94 -29.66 -10.92
CA LEU A 75 -10.87 -30.59 -11.29
C LEU A 75 -10.83 -31.81 -10.38
N VAL A 76 -10.86 -31.63 -9.06
CA VAL A 76 -10.89 -32.75 -8.10
C VAL A 76 -12.12 -33.64 -8.35
N LEU A 77 -13.26 -33.03 -8.72
CA LEU A 77 -14.45 -33.78 -9.13
C LEU A 77 -14.20 -34.62 -10.40
N LEU A 78 -13.52 -34.03 -11.40
CA LEU A 78 -13.15 -34.73 -12.64
C LEU A 78 -12.16 -35.88 -12.39
N LEU A 79 -11.13 -35.64 -11.58
CA LEU A 79 -10.18 -36.66 -11.16
C LEU A 79 -10.83 -37.75 -10.33
N ALA A 80 -11.74 -37.39 -9.43
CA ALA A 80 -12.52 -38.37 -8.67
C ALA A 80 -13.37 -39.24 -9.59
N LEU A 81 -13.99 -38.65 -10.64
CA LEU A 81 -14.70 -39.40 -11.65
C LEU A 81 -13.76 -40.35 -12.42
N ALA A 82 -12.57 -39.89 -12.80
CA ALA A 82 -11.55 -40.71 -13.46
C ALA A 82 -11.09 -41.87 -12.56
N ALA A 83 -10.85 -41.63 -11.28
CA ALA A 83 -10.49 -42.66 -10.32
C ALA A 83 -11.60 -43.72 -10.19
N VAL A 84 -12.88 -43.29 -10.11
CA VAL A 84 -14.04 -44.18 -10.06
C VAL A 84 -14.12 -45.04 -11.32
N LEU A 85 -13.91 -44.45 -12.49
CA LEU A 85 -13.88 -45.22 -13.77
C LEU A 85 -12.72 -46.22 -13.77
N GLY A 86 -11.51 -45.82 -13.32
CA GLY A 86 -10.38 -46.72 -13.17
C GLY A 86 -10.71 -47.95 -12.30
N PHE A 87 -11.38 -47.75 -11.15
CA PHE A 87 -11.83 -48.85 -10.30
C PHE A 87 -12.92 -49.72 -10.95
N ILE A 88 -13.87 -49.12 -11.65
CA ILE A 88 -14.91 -49.85 -12.39
C ILE A 88 -14.33 -50.80 -13.45
N PHE A 89 -13.30 -50.30 -14.18
CA PHE A 89 -12.60 -51.07 -15.22
C PHE A 89 -11.49 -51.96 -14.68
N GLN A 90 -11.41 -52.17 -13.35
CA GLN A 90 -10.39 -52.98 -12.67
C GLN A 90 -8.93 -52.50 -12.81
N ASN A 91 -8.70 -51.28 -13.25
CA ASN A 91 -7.39 -50.64 -13.27
C ASN A 91 -7.04 -50.05 -11.86
N TRP A 92 -6.85 -50.95 -10.90
CA TRP A 92 -6.65 -50.56 -9.47
C TRP A 92 -5.44 -49.64 -9.26
N ILE A 93 -4.36 -49.87 -10.04
CA ILE A 93 -3.11 -49.07 -9.92
C ILE A 93 -3.38 -47.61 -10.34
N GLU A 94 -4.06 -47.42 -11.48
CA GLU A 94 -4.42 -46.08 -11.97
C GLU A 94 -5.40 -45.37 -11.01
N GLY A 95 -6.46 -46.08 -10.59
CA GLY A 95 -7.42 -45.50 -9.64
C GLY A 95 -6.77 -45.06 -8.34
N CYS A 96 -5.92 -45.90 -7.74
CA CYS A 96 -5.16 -45.53 -6.54
C CYS A 96 -4.16 -44.38 -6.78
N ALA A 97 -3.47 -44.36 -7.90
CA ALA A 97 -2.52 -43.30 -8.25
C ALA A 97 -3.24 -41.93 -8.40
N ILE A 98 -4.39 -41.90 -9.05
CA ILE A 98 -5.22 -40.69 -9.16
C ILE A 98 -5.67 -40.21 -7.77
N CYS A 99 -6.08 -41.11 -6.87
CA CYS A 99 -6.43 -40.76 -5.48
C CYS A 99 -5.25 -40.13 -4.74
N VAL A 100 -4.05 -40.69 -4.88
CA VAL A 100 -2.83 -40.14 -4.28
C VAL A 100 -2.53 -38.73 -4.82
N VAL A 101 -2.69 -38.53 -6.11
CA VAL A 101 -2.48 -37.20 -6.74
C VAL A 101 -3.50 -36.18 -6.23
N ILE A 102 -4.78 -36.56 -6.08
CA ILE A 102 -5.81 -35.71 -5.47
C ILE A 102 -5.39 -35.27 -4.07
N LEU A 103 -4.86 -36.19 -3.25
CA LEU A 103 -4.41 -35.88 -1.90
C LEU A 103 -3.17 -34.95 -1.90
N ILE A 104 -2.20 -35.19 -2.78
CA ILE A 104 -1.01 -34.35 -2.91
C ILE A 104 -1.41 -32.95 -3.35
N ASN A 105 -2.27 -32.83 -4.36
CA ASN A 105 -2.74 -31.54 -4.85
C ASN A 105 -3.50 -30.76 -3.75
N ALA A 106 -4.40 -31.44 -3.03
CA ALA A 106 -5.11 -30.86 -1.89
C ALA A 106 -4.13 -30.40 -0.80
N ALA A 107 -3.06 -31.16 -0.53
CA ALA A 107 -2.03 -30.78 0.43
C ALA A 107 -1.24 -29.55 -0.02
N ILE A 108 -0.78 -29.52 -1.27
CA ILE A 108 -0.06 -28.35 -1.83
C ILE A 108 -0.95 -27.12 -1.78
N GLY A 109 -2.21 -27.20 -2.24
CA GLY A 109 -3.16 -26.10 -2.18
C GLY A 109 -3.40 -25.61 -0.75
N PHE A 110 -3.60 -26.52 0.18
CA PHE A 110 -3.80 -26.23 1.60
C PHE A 110 -2.62 -25.49 2.24
N PHE A 111 -1.39 -26.01 2.10
CA PHE A 111 -0.19 -25.37 2.67
C PHE A 111 0.10 -24.01 2.05
N THR A 112 -0.15 -23.87 0.76
CA THR A 112 0.08 -22.61 0.03
C THR A 112 -0.94 -21.55 0.46
N GLU A 113 -2.22 -21.90 0.57
CA GLU A 113 -3.28 -20.97 1.00
C GLU A 113 -3.12 -20.56 2.47
N ILE A 114 -2.80 -21.49 3.36
CA ILE A 114 -2.50 -21.19 4.78
C ILE A 114 -1.24 -20.31 4.91
N GLY A 115 -0.21 -20.55 4.11
CA GLY A 115 1.00 -19.74 4.07
C GLY A 115 0.69 -18.29 3.69
N ALA A 116 -0.13 -18.08 2.67
CA ALA A 116 -0.60 -16.77 2.24
C ALA A 116 -1.43 -16.06 3.34
N ILE A 117 -2.40 -16.76 3.95
CA ILE A 117 -3.23 -16.23 5.05
C ILE A 117 -2.37 -15.79 6.24
N ARG A 118 -1.43 -16.62 6.69
CA ARG A 118 -0.52 -16.29 7.80
C ARG A 118 0.37 -15.09 7.50
N SER A 119 0.86 -14.97 6.27
CA SER A 119 1.64 -13.81 5.84
C SER A 119 0.83 -12.52 5.91
N MET A 120 -0.43 -12.55 5.49
CA MET A 120 -1.35 -11.42 5.59
C MET A 120 -1.68 -11.05 7.05
N GLU A 121 -1.94 -12.03 7.91
CA GLU A 121 -2.23 -11.79 9.33
C GLU A 121 -1.05 -11.16 10.07
N SER A 122 0.18 -11.59 9.75
CA SER A 122 1.39 -11.01 10.35
C SER A 122 1.56 -9.53 9.99
N LEU A 123 1.21 -9.13 8.75
CA LEU A 123 1.26 -7.73 8.30
C LEU A 123 0.18 -6.85 8.98
N ARG A 124 -1.03 -7.38 9.22
CA ARG A 124 -2.11 -6.67 9.93
C ARG A 124 -1.75 -6.29 11.36
N LYS A 125 -0.93 -7.07 12.07
CA LYS A 125 -0.48 -6.79 13.44
C LYS A 125 0.33 -5.50 13.59
N PHE A 126 0.86 -4.95 12.50
CA PHE A 126 1.63 -3.69 12.51
C PHE A 126 0.74 -2.43 12.51
N ASN A 127 -0.57 -2.55 12.22
CA ASN A 127 -1.53 -1.44 12.11
C ASN A 127 -2.47 -1.32 13.31
N ALA A 128 -2.06 -1.71 14.52
CA ALA A 128 -2.91 -1.64 15.70
C ALA A 128 -3.15 -0.18 16.12
N VAL A 129 -4.41 0.23 16.16
CA VAL A 129 -4.85 1.52 16.75
C VAL A 129 -4.52 1.53 18.23
N HIS A 130 -3.93 2.63 18.71
CA HIS A 130 -3.59 2.83 20.11
C HIS A 130 -4.48 3.92 20.71
N VAL A 131 -4.88 3.72 21.96
CA VAL A 131 -5.74 4.64 22.71
C VAL A 131 -5.12 4.94 24.07
N THR A 132 -5.36 6.14 24.59
CA THR A 132 -4.92 6.54 25.91
C THR A 132 -6.07 6.36 26.89
N VAL A 133 -5.88 5.45 27.86
CA VAL A 133 -6.88 5.15 28.90
C VAL A 133 -6.34 5.47 30.29
N ARG A 134 -7.23 5.80 31.21
CA ARG A 134 -6.90 5.92 32.64
C ARG A 134 -7.25 4.63 33.34
N ARG A 135 -6.21 3.92 33.90
CA ARG A 135 -6.36 2.73 34.76
C ARG A 135 -5.49 2.89 35.99
N ASP A 136 -6.00 2.50 37.16
CA ASP A 136 -5.33 2.65 38.45
C ASP A 136 -4.86 4.09 38.74
N GLY A 137 -5.59 5.11 38.27
CA GLY A 137 -5.24 6.52 38.39
C GLY A 137 -4.10 6.99 37.48
N LYS A 138 -3.60 6.14 36.57
CA LYS A 138 -2.49 6.48 35.64
C LYS A 138 -2.96 6.41 34.20
N SER A 139 -2.50 7.37 33.40
CA SER A 139 -2.69 7.31 31.94
C SER A 139 -1.78 6.25 31.33
N LYS A 140 -2.37 5.30 30.57
CA LYS A 140 -1.68 4.20 29.90
C LYS A 140 -2.06 4.19 28.44
N ARG A 141 -1.09 4.01 27.53
CA ARG A 141 -1.34 3.80 26.11
C ARG A 141 -1.47 2.30 25.85
N LEU A 142 -2.61 1.87 25.33
CA LEU A 142 -2.87 0.46 25.02
C LEU A 142 -3.46 0.31 23.62
N ARG A 143 -3.41 -0.92 23.10
CA ARG A 143 -4.07 -1.24 21.83
C ARG A 143 -5.58 -1.17 22.00
N ALA A 144 -6.28 -0.56 21.05
CA ALA A 144 -7.73 -0.43 21.05
C ALA A 144 -8.47 -1.76 21.23
N GLU A 145 -7.86 -2.87 20.80
CA GLU A 145 -8.37 -4.25 20.97
C GLU A 145 -8.57 -4.65 22.44
N LYS A 146 -7.81 -4.05 23.37
CA LYS A 146 -7.84 -4.33 24.79
C LYS A 146 -8.76 -3.39 25.60
N MET A 147 -9.49 -2.50 24.88
CA MET A 147 -10.51 -1.65 25.53
C MET A 147 -11.71 -2.49 25.97
N VAL A 148 -12.25 -2.11 27.11
CA VAL A 148 -13.44 -2.76 27.68
C VAL A 148 -14.46 -1.71 28.16
N PRO A 149 -15.75 -2.05 28.24
CA PRO A 149 -16.73 -1.17 28.87
C PRO A 149 -16.33 -0.77 30.29
N GLY A 150 -16.35 0.56 30.56
CA GLY A 150 -15.88 1.13 31.80
C GLY A 150 -14.47 1.75 31.75
N ASP A 151 -13.70 1.57 30.68
CA ASP A 151 -12.44 2.28 30.52
C ASP A 151 -12.71 3.78 30.37
N ILE A 152 -11.93 4.61 31.07
CA ILE A 152 -11.92 6.08 30.89
C ILE A 152 -10.87 6.41 29.84
N VAL A 153 -11.31 7.05 28.76
CA VAL A 153 -10.48 7.37 27.58
C VAL A 153 -10.31 8.88 27.48
N THR A 154 -9.08 9.31 27.22
CA THR A 154 -8.78 10.69 26.85
C THR A 154 -8.63 10.77 25.33
N VAL A 155 -9.34 11.69 24.68
CA VAL A 155 -9.30 11.90 23.24
C VAL A 155 -8.96 13.35 22.90
N GLU A 156 -8.19 13.53 21.84
CA GLU A 156 -7.71 14.82 21.34
C GLU A 156 -7.94 14.95 19.82
N ALA A 157 -7.76 16.16 19.32
CA ALA A 157 -7.89 16.41 17.87
C ALA A 157 -6.91 15.51 17.09
N GLY A 158 -7.45 14.77 16.09
CA GLY A 158 -6.71 13.81 15.29
C GLY A 158 -6.90 12.35 15.68
N ASP A 159 -7.54 12.08 16.83
CA ASP A 159 -7.83 10.72 17.27
C ASP A 159 -9.03 10.11 16.56
N VAL A 160 -8.95 8.79 16.33
CA VAL A 160 -10.09 7.95 15.93
C VAL A 160 -10.73 7.33 17.15
N ILE A 161 -12.03 7.43 17.23
CA ILE A 161 -12.81 6.82 18.31
C ILE A 161 -12.88 5.31 18.10
N ALA A 162 -12.28 4.57 19.04
CA ALA A 162 -12.12 3.13 18.90
C ALA A 162 -13.28 2.30 19.49
N ALA A 163 -14.18 2.92 20.26
CA ALA A 163 -15.33 2.28 20.87
C ALA A 163 -16.46 3.30 21.06
N ASP A 164 -17.69 2.88 21.34
CA ASP A 164 -18.75 3.81 21.70
C ASP A 164 -18.58 4.28 23.14
N MET A 165 -18.65 5.60 23.35
CA MET A 165 -18.31 6.23 24.62
C MET A 165 -19.33 7.31 25.00
N ARG A 166 -19.57 7.49 26.31
CA ARG A 166 -20.31 8.59 26.90
C ARG A 166 -19.33 9.66 27.39
N LEU A 167 -19.54 10.91 26.97
CA LEU A 167 -18.69 12.03 27.38
C LEU A 167 -18.82 12.31 28.88
N ILE A 168 -17.70 12.48 29.55
CA ILE A 168 -17.56 12.88 30.97
C ILE A 168 -17.22 14.37 31.04
N SER A 169 -16.24 14.81 30.23
CA SER A 169 -15.84 16.19 30.09
C SER A 169 -15.50 16.50 28.64
N ALA A 170 -15.69 17.74 28.19
CA ALA A 170 -15.37 18.16 26.84
C ALA A 170 -14.96 19.63 26.79
N SER A 171 -13.94 19.95 25.99
CA SER A 171 -13.49 21.32 25.75
C SER A 171 -13.53 21.61 24.25
N ARG A 172 -14.51 22.39 23.77
CA ARG A 172 -14.71 22.80 22.36
C ARG A 172 -14.62 21.61 21.39
N LEU A 173 -15.26 20.50 21.75
CA LEU A 173 -15.15 19.24 21.04
C LEU A 173 -15.98 19.23 19.77
N LEU A 174 -15.36 19.02 18.62
CA LEU A 174 -15.98 18.79 17.31
C LEU A 174 -15.61 17.39 16.82
N ALA A 175 -16.61 16.54 16.57
CA ALA A 175 -16.43 15.18 16.07
C ALA A 175 -16.99 15.03 14.65
N ASN A 176 -16.25 14.36 13.78
CA ASN A 176 -16.73 13.97 12.46
C ASN A 176 -17.34 12.56 12.53
N GLU A 177 -18.63 12.48 12.34
CA GLU A 177 -19.42 11.24 12.40
C GLU A 177 -19.94 10.79 11.03
N SER A 178 -19.33 11.25 9.95
CA SER A 178 -19.75 10.96 8.57
C SER A 178 -19.88 9.49 8.23
N LEU A 179 -19.11 8.61 8.90
CA LEU A 179 -19.24 7.16 8.75
C LEU A 179 -20.57 6.58 9.26
N LEU A 180 -21.23 7.27 10.21
CA LEU A 180 -22.50 6.83 10.78
C LEU A 180 -23.68 7.60 10.20
N THR A 181 -23.50 8.91 9.97
CA THR A 181 -24.58 9.83 9.58
C THR A 181 -24.63 10.06 8.06
N GLY A 182 -23.54 9.80 7.34
CA GLY A 182 -23.39 10.18 5.92
C GLY A 182 -23.12 11.67 5.71
N GLU A 183 -23.19 12.51 6.76
CA GLU A 183 -23.00 13.96 6.70
C GLU A 183 -21.55 14.35 6.95
N SER A 184 -20.96 15.18 6.09
CA SER A 184 -19.53 15.53 6.14
C SER A 184 -19.18 16.66 7.13
N PHE A 185 -20.18 17.30 7.76
CA PHE A 185 -19.93 18.39 8.69
C PHE A 185 -19.64 17.88 10.11
N PRO A 186 -18.58 18.39 10.77
CA PRO A 186 -18.30 18.05 12.15
C PRO A 186 -19.41 18.53 13.09
N VAL A 187 -19.77 17.69 14.05
CA VAL A 187 -20.82 17.92 15.02
C VAL A 187 -20.21 18.40 16.34
N GLU A 188 -20.73 19.50 16.88
CA GLU A 188 -20.35 19.99 18.22
C GLU A 188 -20.93 19.07 19.28
N LYS A 189 -20.11 18.65 20.23
CA LYS A 189 -20.49 17.73 21.31
C LYS A 189 -20.76 18.48 22.62
N SER A 190 -21.74 17.99 23.39
CA SER A 190 -22.15 18.54 24.67
C SER A 190 -22.30 17.45 25.74
N LEU A 191 -22.40 17.83 27.01
CA LEU A 191 -22.55 16.88 28.12
C LEU A 191 -23.99 16.61 28.53
N SER A 192 -24.94 17.37 27.98
CA SER A 192 -26.37 17.36 28.39
C SER A 192 -26.99 15.96 28.18
N THR A 193 -27.84 15.57 29.09
CA THR A 193 -28.64 14.34 28.95
C THR A 193 -29.71 14.53 27.86
N LEU A 194 -30.01 13.49 27.12
CA LEU A 194 -30.90 13.50 25.98
C LEU A 194 -32.10 12.58 26.18
N PRO A 195 -33.24 12.83 25.51
CA PRO A 195 -34.37 11.91 25.57
C PRO A 195 -34.01 10.50 25.12
N GLU A 196 -34.64 9.48 25.66
CA GLU A 196 -34.39 8.08 25.33
C GLU A 196 -34.61 7.76 23.86
N GLU A 197 -35.52 8.46 23.19
CA GLU A 197 -35.89 8.26 21.78
C GLU A 197 -34.95 8.96 20.78
N THR A 198 -33.91 9.66 21.26
CA THR A 198 -32.98 10.41 20.42
C THR A 198 -32.25 9.49 19.46
N ILE A 199 -32.31 9.79 18.17
CA ILE A 199 -31.62 9.02 17.11
C ILE A 199 -30.11 9.23 17.16
N ALA A 200 -29.33 8.25 16.66
CA ALA A 200 -27.87 8.25 16.78
C ALA A 200 -27.19 9.56 16.30
N PRO A 201 -27.54 10.17 15.16
CA PRO A 201 -26.96 11.44 14.70
C PRO A 201 -27.16 12.64 15.64
N GLU A 202 -28.18 12.61 16.48
CA GLU A 202 -28.55 13.72 17.40
C GLU A 202 -28.05 13.49 18.84
N ARG A 203 -27.31 12.41 19.09
CA ARG A 203 -26.77 12.11 20.43
C ARG A 203 -25.44 12.83 20.66
N PHE A 204 -25.54 14.15 20.90
CA PHE A 204 -24.35 15.04 21.03
C PHE A 204 -23.50 14.74 22.27
N ASN A 205 -23.93 13.92 23.19
CA ASN A 205 -23.22 13.52 24.40
C ASN A 205 -22.51 12.15 24.26
N MET A 206 -22.53 11.56 23.08
CA MET A 206 -21.87 10.30 22.75
C MET A 206 -20.77 10.50 21.73
N LEU A 207 -19.75 9.65 21.79
CA LEU A 207 -18.74 9.44 20.74
C LEU A 207 -18.89 8.01 20.22
N TYR A 208 -18.87 7.85 18.92
CA TYR A 208 -19.10 6.57 18.26
C TYR A 208 -17.85 6.00 17.62
N LYS A 209 -17.69 4.69 17.67
CA LYS A 209 -16.60 3.98 17.00
C LYS A 209 -16.54 4.33 15.50
N GLY A 210 -15.32 4.65 15.03
CA GLY A 210 -15.06 5.06 13.65
C GLY A 210 -15.22 6.56 13.38
N ALA A 211 -15.78 7.33 14.33
CA ALA A 211 -15.76 8.78 14.27
C ALA A 211 -14.36 9.32 14.54
N SER A 212 -14.09 10.58 14.18
CA SER A 212 -12.80 11.24 14.42
C SER A 212 -12.98 12.57 15.09
N ILE A 213 -12.03 12.98 15.93
CA ILE A 213 -12.02 14.27 16.60
C ILE A 213 -11.35 15.31 15.71
N ASN A 214 -12.12 16.30 15.25
CA ASN A 214 -11.61 17.39 14.41
C ASN A 214 -10.97 18.51 15.23
N ARG A 215 -11.53 18.79 16.41
CA ARG A 215 -11.07 19.88 17.28
C ARG A 215 -11.45 19.60 18.73
N GLY A 216 -10.63 20.12 19.65
CA GLY A 216 -10.88 20.03 21.08
C GLY A 216 -10.34 18.77 21.71
N SER A 217 -10.67 18.58 22.99
CA SER A 217 -10.30 17.39 23.77
C SER A 217 -11.46 16.99 24.68
N ALA A 218 -11.49 15.72 25.08
CA ALA A 218 -12.51 15.21 25.98
C ALA A 218 -12.03 14.01 26.80
N GLU A 219 -12.69 13.76 27.92
CA GLU A 219 -12.67 12.49 28.62
C GLU A 219 -14.03 11.81 28.46
N ALA A 220 -14.01 10.52 28.18
CA ALA A 220 -15.21 9.73 27.95
C ALA A 220 -15.08 8.35 28.59
N VAL A 221 -16.21 7.73 28.99
CA VAL A 221 -16.26 6.36 29.47
C VAL A 221 -16.77 5.43 28.36
N VAL A 222 -16.10 4.32 28.14
CA VAL A 222 -16.50 3.28 27.17
C VAL A 222 -17.79 2.63 27.61
N THR A 223 -18.81 2.68 26.76
CA THR A 223 -20.13 2.08 26.99
C THR A 223 -20.41 0.85 26.15
N GLY A 224 -19.73 0.72 24.97
CA GLY A 224 -19.90 -0.42 24.06
C GLY A 224 -18.62 -0.69 23.28
N THR A 225 -18.31 -1.99 23.08
CA THR A 225 -17.11 -2.45 22.33
C THR A 225 -17.51 -3.49 21.28
N GLY A 226 -16.70 -3.63 20.23
CA GLY A 226 -16.88 -4.67 19.21
C GLY A 226 -18.22 -4.57 18.48
N LEU A 227 -18.97 -5.67 18.47
CA LEU A 227 -20.30 -5.75 17.82
C LEU A 227 -21.40 -4.99 18.56
N ASP A 228 -21.19 -4.65 19.84
CA ASP A 228 -22.15 -3.89 20.63
C ASP A 228 -22.08 -2.38 20.37
N THR A 229 -21.15 -1.91 19.52
CA THR A 229 -21.09 -0.53 19.04
C THR A 229 -22.14 -0.26 17.95
N GLU A 230 -22.55 0.99 17.74
CA GLU A 230 -23.47 1.35 16.64
C GLU A 230 -22.90 0.94 15.28
N LEU A 231 -21.59 1.16 15.05
CA LEU A 231 -20.90 0.70 13.85
C LEU A 231 -20.90 -0.84 13.77
N GLY A 232 -20.75 -1.54 14.89
CA GLY A 232 -20.82 -3.00 14.97
C GLY A 232 -22.19 -3.53 14.57
N ARG A 233 -23.29 -2.89 15.00
CA ARG A 233 -24.66 -3.24 14.64
C ARG A 233 -24.91 -3.05 13.14
N ILE A 234 -24.48 -1.90 12.57
CA ILE A 234 -24.57 -1.63 11.13
C ILE A 234 -23.74 -2.66 10.35
N SER A 235 -22.52 -2.95 10.82
CA SER A 235 -21.60 -3.91 10.21
C SER A 235 -22.17 -5.32 10.20
N SER A 236 -22.86 -5.74 11.25
CA SER A 236 -23.49 -7.07 11.31
C SER A 236 -24.59 -7.27 10.26
N LEU A 237 -25.29 -6.20 9.88
CA LEU A 237 -26.28 -6.22 8.80
C LEU A 237 -25.62 -6.27 7.40
N VAL A 238 -24.39 -5.75 7.25
CA VAL A 238 -23.63 -5.70 5.99
C VAL A 238 -22.67 -6.88 5.83
N LEU A 239 -22.30 -7.57 6.89
CA LEU A 239 -21.37 -8.74 6.89
C LEU A 239 -21.87 -9.96 6.10
N ALA A 240 -23.07 -9.92 5.52
CA ALA A 240 -23.59 -10.89 4.57
C ALA A 240 -22.98 -10.76 3.15
N THR A 241 -22.17 -9.74 2.87
CA THR A 241 -21.55 -9.52 1.56
C THR A 241 -20.22 -10.28 1.44
N LYS A 242 -20.06 -10.96 0.29
CA LYS A 242 -18.96 -11.86 -0.10
C LYS A 242 -17.58 -11.20 0.02
N ASP A 243 -16.56 -12.03 0.28
CA ASP A 243 -15.14 -11.65 0.18
C ASP A 243 -14.89 -10.86 -1.12
N GLU A 244 -14.26 -9.68 -1.03
CA GLU A 244 -13.86 -8.91 -2.21
C GLU A 244 -12.73 -9.63 -2.94
N ILE A 245 -13.10 -10.32 -4.03
CA ILE A 245 -12.14 -10.94 -4.95
C ILE A 245 -11.38 -9.80 -5.65
N THR A 246 -10.05 -9.87 -5.66
CA THR A 246 -9.22 -8.85 -6.31
C THR A 246 -9.51 -8.73 -7.81
N PRO A 247 -9.32 -7.55 -8.45
CA PRO A 247 -9.49 -7.40 -9.90
C PRO A 247 -8.67 -8.41 -10.71
N LEU A 248 -7.44 -8.67 -10.30
CA LEU A 248 -6.56 -9.67 -10.91
C LEU A 248 -7.15 -11.08 -10.80
N GLU A 249 -7.59 -11.47 -9.62
CA GLU A 249 -8.20 -12.78 -9.37
C GLU A 249 -9.48 -12.98 -10.22
N LYS A 250 -10.33 -11.93 -10.35
CA LYS A 250 -11.48 -11.95 -11.25
C LYS A 250 -11.07 -12.21 -12.70
N ARG A 251 -9.98 -11.57 -13.16
CA ARG A 251 -9.46 -11.76 -14.54
C ARG A 251 -8.87 -13.13 -14.74
N LEU A 252 -8.14 -13.68 -13.77
CA LEU A 252 -7.57 -15.01 -13.80
C LEU A 252 -8.68 -16.08 -13.82
N ASN A 253 -9.73 -15.92 -13.01
CA ASN A 253 -10.89 -16.81 -12.99
C ASN A 253 -11.67 -16.77 -14.33
N LEU A 254 -11.79 -15.59 -14.95
CA LEU A 254 -12.40 -15.46 -16.28
C LEU A 254 -11.55 -16.16 -17.35
N LEU A 255 -10.21 -16.04 -17.27
CA LEU A 255 -9.29 -16.73 -18.18
C LEU A 255 -9.41 -18.24 -18.02
N ALA A 256 -9.31 -18.75 -16.79
CA ALA A 256 -9.46 -20.16 -16.49
C ALA A 256 -10.80 -20.71 -17.01
N ARG A 257 -11.90 -19.99 -16.78
CA ARG A 257 -13.23 -20.40 -17.28
C ARG A 257 -13.29 -20.48 -18.81
N LYS A 258 -12.68 -19.53 -19.53
CA LYS A 258 -12.61 -19.58 -20.99
C LYS A 258 -11.82 -20.80 -21.48
N LEU A 259 -10.71 -21.11 -20.84
CA LEU A 259 -9.89 -22.28 -21.17
C LEU A 259 -10.67 -23.57 -20.95
N ILE A 260 -11.32 -23.74 -19.79
CA ILE A 260 -12.17 -24.89 -19.51
C ILE A 260 -13.21 -25.11 -20.63
N ILE A 261 -13.87 -24.04 -21.09
CA ILE A 261 -14.87 -24.14 -22.19
C ILE A 261 -14.21 -24.59 -23.49
N VAL A 262 -13.06 -23.99 -23.86
CA VAL A 262 -12.34 -24.37 -25.08
C VAL A 262 -11.91 -25.83 -25.01
N THR A 263 -11.41 -26.28 -23.90
CA THR A 263 -10.97 -27.66 -23.67
C THR A 263 -12.13 -28.64 -23.76
N LEU A 264 -13.25 -28.36 -23.12
CA LEU A 264 -14.43 -29.20 -23.20
C LEU A 264 -14.90 -29.37 -24.64
N ILE A 265 -14.81 -28.32 -25.47
CA ILE A 265 -15.13 -28.38 -26.91
C ILE A 265 -14.12 -29.28 -27.62
N VAL A 266 -12.81 -29.10 -27.39
CA VAL A 266 -11.77 -29.95 -28.04
C VAL A 266 -11.91 -31.40 -27.60
N THR A 267 -12.13 -31.65 -26.31
CA THR A 267 -12.37 -33.00 -25.75
C THR A 267 -13.58 -33.67 -26.39
N LEU A 268 -14.70 -32.95 -26.52
CA LEU A 268 -15.90 -33.47 -27.14
C LEU A 268 -15.68 -33.78 -28.64
N LEU A 269 -14.99 -32.88 -29.34
CA LEU A 269 -14.66 -33.11 -30.77
C LEU A 269 -13.76 -34.33 -30.94
N THR A 270 -12.73 -34.49 -30.07
CA THR A 270 -11.82 -35.64 -30.10
C THR A 270 -12.59 -36.94 -29.82
N LEU A 271 -13.49 -36.93 -28.82
CA LEU A 271 -14.34 -38.07 -28.53
C LEU A 271 -15.20 -38.47 -29.72
N ILE A 272 -15.92 -37.52 -30.32
CA ILE A 272 -16.79 -37.75 -31.50
C ILE A 272 -15.97 -38.28 -32.68
N MET A 273 -14.85 -37.65 -33.00
CA MET A 273 -13.99 -38.07 -34.11
C MET A 273 -13.43 -39.48 -33.90
N GLY A 274 -12.97 -39.79 -32.68
CA GLY A 274 -12.48 -41.13 -32.36
C GLY A 274 -13.54 -42.22 -32.48
N LEU A 275 -14.77 -41.94 -32.05
CA LEU A 275 -15.91 -42.85 -32.20
C LEU A 275 -16.29 -43.05 -33.68
N ILE A 276 -16.28 -41.98 -34.50
CA ILE A 276 -16.53 -42.08 -35.95
C ILE A 276 -15.44 -42.91 -36.65
N SER A 277 -14.18 -42.78 -36.19
CA SER A 277 -13.03 -43.55 -36.70
C SER A 277 -12.99 -45.02 -36.23
N GLY A 278 -14.02 -45.49 -35.48
CA GLY A 278 -14.11 -46.87 -34.99
C GLY A 278 -13.17 -47.27 -33.88
N LYS A 279 -12.61 -46.27 -33.12
CA LYS A 279 -11.76 -46.53 -31.94
C LYS A 279 -12.60 -47.06 -30.77
N GLU A 280 -11.98 -47.84 -29.89
CA GLU A 280 -12.63 -48.36 -28.70
C GLU A 280 -13.10 -47.23 -27.78
N LEU A 281 -14.33 -47.33 -27.31
CA LEU A 281 -14.99 -46.35 -26.44
C LEU A 281 -14.14 -46.06 -25.17
N LEU A 282 -13.54 -47.10 -24.60
CA LEU A 282 -12.71 -46.98 -23.39
C LEU A 282 -11.48 -46.09 -23.66
N LEU A 283 -10.75 -46.33 -24.72
CA LEU A 283 -9.58 -45.52 -25.12
C LEU A 283 -9.95 -44.07 -25.37
N MET A 284 -11.14 -43.80 -25.93
CA MET A 284 -11.64 -42.46 -26.18
C MET A 284 -12.04 -41.74 -24.89
N ILE A 285 -12.58 -42.44 -23.91
CA ILE A 285 -12.88 -41.91 -22.58
C ILE A 285 -11.58 -41.54 -21.85
N GLU A 286 -10.58 -42.43 -21.83
CA GLU A 286 -9.27 -42.17 -21.23
C GLU A 286 -8.58 -40.96 -21.87
N THR A 287 -8.56 -40.86 -23.20
CA THR A 287 -8.04 -39.73 -23.95
C THR A 287 -8.77 -38.43 -23.62
N SER A 288 -10.09 -38.49 -23.50
CA SER A 288 -10.93 -37.34 -23.16
C SER A 288 -10.66 -36.83 -21.75
N ILE A 289 -10.45 -37.77 -20.80
CA ILE A 289 -10.06 -37.44 -19.42
C ILE A 289 -8.67 -36.78 -19.42
N ALA A 290 -7.72 -37.35 -20.16
CA ALA A 290 -6.36 -36.81 -20.28
C ALA A 290 -6.36 -35.36 -20.79
N LEU A 291 -7.12 -35.11 -21.88
CA LEU A 291 -7.31 -33.77 -22.44
C LEU A 291 -7.95 -32.80 -21.47
N ALA A 292 -8.99 -33.24 -20.75
CA ALA A 292 -9.68 -32.40 -19.78
C ALA A 292 -8.78 -31.99 -18.59
N VAL A 293 -7.92 -32.92 -18.16
CA VAL A 293 -6.93 -32.68 -17.08
C VAL A 293 -5.81 -31.75 -17.55
N ALA A 294 -5.26 -32.00 -18.76
CA ALA A 294 -4.14 -31.24 -19.34
C ALA A 294 -4.41 -29.73 -19.45
N ALA A 295 -5.66 -29.34 -19.64
CA ALA A 295 -5.99 -27.95 -19.96
C ALA A 295 -6.32 -27.06 -18.78
N ILE A 296 -6.36 -27.56 -17.57
CA ILE A 296 -6.74 -26.79 -16.39
C ILE A 296 -5.50 -26.32 -15.62
N PRO A 297 -5.15 -25.02 -15.68
CA PRO A 297 -4.01 -24.51 -14.92
C PRO A 297 -4.35 -24.34 -13.43
N GLU A 298 -4.26 -25.42 -12.65
CA GLU A 298 -4.67 -25.47 -11.24
C GLU A 298 -3.91 -24.51 -10.34
N GLY A 299 -2.60 -24.36 -10.56
CA GLY A 299 -1.72 -23.52 -9.74
C GLY A 299 -1.93 -22.03 -9.91
N LEU A 300 -2.61 -21.58 -10.97
CA LEU A 300 -2.61 -20.18 -11.40
C LEU A 300 -3.15 -19.18 -10.35
N PRO A 301 -4.33 -19.37 -9.72
CA PRO A 301 -4.81 -18.44 -8.68
C PRO A 301 -3.93 -18.46 -7.42
N ILE A 302 -3.48 -19.65 -7.02
CA ILE A 302 -2.66 -19.86 -5.83
C ILE A 302 -1.31 -19.16 -5.96
N ILE A 303 -0.65 -19.35 -7.11
CA ILE A 303 0.65 -18.72 -7.41
C ILE A 303 0.51 -17.20 -7.49
N ALA A 304 -0.57 -16.69 -8.08
CA ALA A 304 -0.84 -15.26 -8.13
C ALA A 304 -1.00 -14.65 -6.73
N THR A 305 -1.77 -15.29 -5.85
CA THR A 305 -1.95 -14.84 -4.45
C THR A 305 -0.62 -14.86 -3.68
N LEU A 306 0.19 -15.89 -3.87
CA LEU A 306 1.50 -16.00 -3.24
C LEU A 306 2.48 -14.94 -3.76
N ALA A 307 2.48 -14.66 -5.07
CA ALA A 307 3.29 -13.60 -5.67
C ALA A 307 2.91 -12.22 -5.11
N LEU A 308 1.61 -11.92 -4.96
CA LEU A 308 1.11 -10.70 -4.33
C LEU A 308 1.51 -10.62 -2.85
N ALA A 309 1.33 -11.70 -2.08
CA ALA A 309 1.70 -11.74 -0.66
C ALA A 309 3.20 -11.52 -0.45
N ARG A 310 4.06 -12.15 -1.27
CA ARG A 310 5.50 -11.93 -1.25
C ARG A 310 5.88 -10.50 -1.65
N GLY A 311 5.18 -9.94 -2.63
CA GLY A 311 5.34 -8.53 -3.02
C GLY A 311 5.02 -7.57 -1.90
N MET A 312 3.91 -7.78 -1.18
CA MET A 312 3.56 -6.98 0.01
C MET A 312 4.63 -7.08 1.09
N TRP A 313 5.16 -8.28 1.35
CA TRP A 313 6.24 -8.46 2.32
C TRP A 313 7.50 -7.65 1.93
N ARG A 314 7.88 -7.65 0.63
CA ARG A 314 8.99 -6.81 0.14
C ARG A 314 8.72 -5.32 0.29
N MET A 315 7.48 -4.87 0.00
CA MET A 315 7.07 -3.49 0.20
C MET A 315 7.14 -3.09 1.67
N ALA A 316 6.65 -3.94 2.58
CA ALA A 316 6.70 -3.72 4.02
C ALA A 316 8.15 -3.64 4.56
N LYS A 317 9.07 -4.45 4.02
CA LYS A 317 10.51 -4.38 4.32
C LYS A 317 11.12 -3.05 3.89
N ASN A 318 10.57 -2.42 2.84
CA ASN A 318 10.96 -1.10 2.33
C ASN A 318 10.00 0.00 2.82
N ASN A 319 9.49 -0.09 4.03
CA ASN A 319 8.67 0.90 4.72
C ASN A 319 7.29 1.20 4.12
N ALA A 320 6.82 0.45 3.11
CA ALA A 320 5.49 0.58 2.53
C ALA A 320 4.58 -0.53 3.07
N LEU A 321 3.69 -0.23 4.01
CA LEU A 321 2.69 -1.16 4.53
C LEU A 321 1.44 -1.12 3.66
N ILE A 322 1.04 -2.26 3.12
CA ILE A 322 -0.13 -2.39 2.27
C ILE A 322 -1.30 -3.00 3.06
N ASN A 323 -2.43 -2.32 3.07
CA ASN A 323 -3.64 -2.75 3.79
C ASN A 323 -4.51 -3.72 2.97
N ARG A 324 -4.47 -3.66 1.63
CA ARG A 324 -5.29 -4.49 0.72
C ARG A 324 -4.46 -5.08 -0.41
N LEU A 325 -4.66 -6.36 -0.72
CA LEU A 325 -3.99 -7.04 -1.84
C LEU A 325 -4.21 -6.36 -3.19
N SER A 326 -5.41 -5.82 -3.43
CA SER A 326 -5.76 -5.10 -4.66
C SER A 326 -4.90 -3.84 -4.88
N ALA A 327 -4.45 -3.20 -3.81
CA ALA A 327 -3.61 -2.01 -3.88
C ALA A 327 -2.26 -2.26 -4.57
N VAL A 328 -1.69 -3.47 -4.43
CA VAL A 328 -0.43 -3.85 -5.08
C VAL A 328 -0.54 -3.79 -6.61
N GLU A 329 -1.66 -4.31 -7.16
CA GLU A 329 -1.92 -4.28 -8.59
C GLU A 329 -2.13 -2.85 -9.09
N THR A 330 -2.90 -2.06 -8.35
CA THR A 330 -3.26 -0.69 -8.70
C THR A 330 -2.04 0.24 -8.63
N LEU A 331 -1.16 0.08 -7.62
CA LEU A 331 0.12 0.78 -7.52
C LEU A 331 0.95 0.65 -8.80
N GLY A 332 1.10 -0.57 -9.33
CA GLY A 332 1.85 -0.80 -10.57
C GLY A 332 1.25 -0.13 -11.81
N ALA A 333 -0.02 0.28 -11.76
CA ALA A 333 -0.74 0.96 -12.83
C ALA A 333 -0.89 2.48 -12.61
N THR A 334 -0.29 3.07 -11.57
CA THR A 334 -0.43 4.49 -11.24
C THR A 334 0.05 5.38 -12.38
N HIS A 335 -0.83 6.31 -12.80
CA HIS A 335 -0.57 7.32 -13.85
C HIS A 335 -0.28 8.69 -13.25
N VAL A 336 -1.00 9.03 -12.17
CA VAL A 336 -0.93 10.34 -11.51
C VAL A 336 -0.75 10.15 -10.01
N ILE A 337 0.20 10.88 -9.42
CA ILE A 337 0.35 10.98 -7.97
C ILE A 337 -0.05 12.39 -7.58
N CYS A 338 -1.19 12.55 -6.90
CA CYS A 338 -1.58 13.77 -6.22
C CYS A 338 -0.91 13.78 -4.84
N THR A 339 0.02 14.69 -4.62
CA THR A 339 0.79 14.74 -3.37
C THR A 339 0.56 16.04 -2.63
N ASP A 340 0.36 15.95 -1.30
CA ASP A 340 0.45 17.15 -0.48
C ASP A 340 1.91 17.63 -0.42
N LYS A 341 2.10 18.93 -0.19
CA LYS A 341 3.42 19.56 -0.08
C LYS A 341 4.07 19.23 1.25
N THR A 342 3.35 19.57 2.35
CA THR A 342 3.91 19.61 3.69
C THR A 342 4.13 18.22 4.25
N GLY A 343 5.35 17.95 4.73
CA GLY A 343 5.69 16.66 5.35
C GLY A 343 5.84 15.48 4.39
N THR A 344 5.40 15.61 3.13
CA THR A 344 5.58 14.60 2.08
C THR A 344 6.76 14.95 1.16
N LEU A 345 6.70 16.10 0.52
CA LEU A 345 7.79 16.62 -0.33
C LEU A 345 8.81 17.40 0.48
N THR A 346 8.38 18.01 1.59
CA THR A 346 9.21 18.79 2.50
C THR A 346 9.43 18.06 3.82
N GLU A 347 10.38 18.53 4.61
CA GLU A 347 10.71 17.94 5.93
C GLU A 347 9.67 18.25 6.99
N ASN A 348 8.78 19.23 6.76
CA ASN A 348 7.88 19.84 7.75
C ASN A 348 8.65 20.36 8.96
N LYS A 349 9.83 20.88 8.73
CA LYS A 349 10.70 21.48 9.74
C LYS A 349 11.12 22.83 9.23
N MET A 350 10.64 23.89 9.88
CA MET A 350 11.05 25.23 9.51
C MET A 350 12.55 25.38 9.75
N THR A 351 13.24 25.99 8.78
CA THR A 351 14.65 26.34 8.85
C THR A 351 14.84 27.81 8.50
N LEU A 352 15.82 28.44 9.11
CA LEU A 352 16.23 29.78 8.74
C LEU A 352 16.96 29.71 7.38
N ASP A 353 16.40 30.41 6.38
CA ASP A 353 17.02 30.52 5.05
C ASP A 353 18.05 31.63 5.02
N ARG A 354 17.64 32.84 5.36
CA ARG A 354 18.52 34.00 5.32
C ARG A 354 18.10 35.09 6.29
N ILE A 355 19.09 35.79 6.83
CA ILE A 355 18.90 37.03 7.59
C ILE A 355 19.12 38.21 6.65
N HIS A 356 18.28 39.23 6.79
CA HIS A 356 18.33 40.47 6.03
C HIS A 356 18.48 41.64 7.02
N PRO A 357 19.70 41.94 7.48
CA PRO A 357 19.91 42.99 8.45
C PRO A 357 19.84 44.36 7.79
N THR A 358 19.52 45.38 8.55
CA THR A 358 19.57 46.77 8.13
C THR A 358 21.00 47.33 8.03
N ALA A 359 21.92 46.79 8.83
CA ALA A 359 23.33 47.15 8.89
C ALA A 359 24.22 45.96 8.51
N SER A 360 25.38 46.23 7.90
CA SER A 360 26.37 45.20 7.59
C SER A 360 26.87 44.56 8.92
N GLY A 361 26.80 43.19 8.97
CA GLY A 361 27.16 42.45 10.19
C GLY A 361 26.09 42.40 11.29
N GLY A 362 24.87 42.89 11.04
CA GLY A 362 23.75 42.88 11.99
C GLY A 362 23.09 41.49 12.20
N ASP A 363 23.56 40.46 11.47
CA ASP A 363 23.01 39.09 11.56
C ASP A 363 23.08 38.54 13.00
N MET A 364 24.19 38.77 13.69
CA MET A 364 24.42 38.30 15.06
C MET A 364 23.47 38.96 16.06
N GLU A 365 23.17 40.26 15.87
CA GLU A 365 22.25 41.02 16.71
C GLU A 365 20.81 40.50 16.53
N ILE A 366 20.40 40.24 15.28
CA ILE A 366 19.06 39.65 14.96
C ILE A 366 18.93 38.28 15.60
N LEU A 367 19.93 37.41 15.52
CA LEU A 367 19.88 36.07 16.13
C LEU A 367 19.82 36.14 17.65
N LYS A 368 20.61 37.03 18.27
CA LYS A 368 20.58 37.28 19.72
C LYS A 368 19.19 37.74 20.17
N ILE A 369 18.61 38.73 19.49
CA ILE A 369 17.25 39.20 19.78
C ILE A 369 16.20 38.11 19.53
N GLY A 370 16.34 37.33 18.46
CA GLY A 370 15.47 36.19 18.17
C GLY A 370 15.54 35.05 19.20
N ALA A 371 16.73 34.81 19.78
CA ALA A 371 16.91 33.80 20.82
C ALA A 371 16.40 34.28 22.18
N LEU A 372 16.56 35.57 22.51
CA LEU A 372 16.02 36.17 23.73
C LEU A 372 14.49 36.27 23.70
N CYS A 373 13.93 36.75 22.60
CA CYS A 373 12.46 36.80 22.40
C CYS A 373 11.92 35.44 21.88
N ASN A 374 11.97 34.41 22.74
CA ASN A 374 11.67 33.03 22.32
C ASN A 374 11.11 32.20 23.48
N LYS A 375 10.07 31.41 23.23
CA LYS A 375 9.43 30.48 24.17
C LYS A 375 9.74 29.01 23.90
N ALA A 376 10.34 28.69 22.75
CA ALA A 376 10.72 27.33 22.45
C ALA A 376 11.87 26.87 23.36
N THR A 377 11.94 25.56 23.57
CA THR A 377 13.04 24.95 24.32
C THR A 377 14.14 24.47 23.41
N SER A 378 15.35 24.33 23.93
CA SER A 378 16.50 23.75 23.22
C SER A 378 16.24 22.32 22.71
N ASP A 379 15.26 21.62 23.29
CA ASP A 379 14.86 20.26 22.91
C ASP A 379 13.85 20.22 21.75
N GLY A 380 13.56 21.38 21.13
CA GLY A 380 12.70 21.48 19.95
C GLY A 380 11.19 21.51 20.24
N ILE A 381 10.80 21.82 21.49
CA ILE A 381 9.39 22.01 21.87
C ILE A 381 9.04 23.50 21.77
N GLY A 382 8.06 23.85 20.95
CA GLY A 382 7.60 25.23 20.76
C GLY A 382 7.11 25.50 19.34
N ASP A 383 6.89 26.80 19.02
CA ASP A 383 6.55 27.22 17.66
C ASP A 383 7.68 26.86 16.67
N PRO A 384 7.39 26.32 15.46
CA PRO A 384 8.42 25.92 14.52
C PRO A 384 9.39 27.03 14.10
N LEU A 385 8.95 28.28 14.00
CA LEU A 385 9.81 29.42 13.68
C LEU A 385 10.74 29.76 14.85
N GLU A 386 10.23 29.62 16.07
CA GLU A 386 11.01 29.82 17.29
C GLU A 386 12.10 28.76 17.45
N VAL A 387 11.75 27.50 17.20
CA VAL A 387 12.72 26.38 17.18
C VAL A 387 13.79 26.62 16.11
N ALA A 388 13.40 27.06 14.89
CA ALA A 388 14.36 27.37 13.82
C ALA A 388 15.32 28.49 14.19
N LEU A 389 14.83 29.53 14.88
CA LEU A 389 15.68 30.62 15.41
C LEU A 389 16.70 30.12 16.42
N LEU A 390 16.28 29.28 17.39
CA LEU A 390 17.19 28.70 18.38
C LEU A 390 18.25 27.80 17.75
N HIS A 391 17.88 27.00 16.75
CA HIS A 391 18.86 26.19 16.02
C HIS A 391 19.89 27.06 15.31
N ALA A 392 19.45 28.08 14.58
CA ALA A 392 20.35 28.99 13.87
C ALA A 392 21.21 29.82 14.81
N ALA A 393 20.69 30.20 16.00
CA ALA A 393 21.44 30.88 17.03
C ALA A 393 22.52 29.98 17.63
N LYS A 394 22.17 28.71 17.92
CA LYS A 394 23.10 27.69 18.44
C LYS A 394 24.26 27.40 17.48
N GLU A 395 24.03 27.36 16.18
CA GLU A 395 25.09 27.18 15.18
C GLU A 395 26.11 28.33 15.16
N ARG A 396 25.77 29.46 15.79
CA ARG A 396 26.61 30.65 15.89
C ARG A 396 26.97 31.00 17.36
N ASP A 397 27.05 29.97 18.20
CA ASP A 397 27.47 30.01 19.59
C ASP A 397 26.54 30.80 20.54
N PHE A 398 25.30 31.13 20.11
CA PHE A 398 24.28 31.66 21.04
C PHE A 398 23.50 30.52 21.70
N ILE A 399 24.01 30.01 22.80
CA ILE A 399 23.32 28.96 23.56
C ILE A 399 22.24 29.62 24.44
N GLN A 400 21.00 29.18 24.34
CA GLN A 400 19.85 29.75 25.07
C GLN A 400 20.07 29.80 26.57
N LYS A 401 20.71 28.78 27.15
CA LYS A 401 21.03 28.73 28.57
C LYS A 401 21.97 29.86 28.98
N ASP A 402 23.06 30.06 28.25
CA ASP A 402 24.07 31.11 28.56
C ASP A 402 23.47 32.49 28.35
N LEU A 403 22.60 32.66 27.33
CA LEU A 403 21.86 33.90 27.14
C LEU A 403 20.90 34.18 28.27
N SER A 404 20.20 33.19 28.84
CA SER A 404 19.28 33.37 29.97
C SER A 404 20.00 33.70 31.29
N GLU A 405 21.25 33.24 31.47
CA GLU A 405 22.08 33.55 32.61
C GLU A 405 22.65 34.97 32.51
N THR A 406 23.09 35.38 31.32
CA THR A 406 23.67 36.73 31.10
C THR A 406 22.61 37.83 30.88
N HIS A 407 21.41 37.44 30.47
CA HIS A 407 20.27 38.34 30.20
C HIS A 407 19.00 37.78 30.87
N PRO A 408 18.85 37.81 32.17
CA PRO A 408 17.67 37.29 32.87
C PRO A 408 16.40 38.01 32.42
N LEU A 409 15.34 37.24 32.21
CA LEU A 409 14.02 37.76 31.84
C LEU A 409 13.42 38.56 33.01
N VAL A 410 12.92 39.75 32.73
CA VAL A 410 12.30 40.66 33.69
C VAL A 410 10.80 40.80 33.45
N SER A 411 10.39 40.96 32.21
CA SER A 411 8.98 41.09 31.80
C SER A 411 8.76 40.50 30.39
N GLU A 412 7.50 40.15 30.11
CA GLU A 412 7.11 39.58 28.85
C GLU A 412 5.74 40.06 28.39
N GLU A 413 5.62 40.50 27.14
CA GLU A 413 4.38 40.61 26.39
C GLU A 413 4.29 39.37 25.46
N ALA A 414 3.42 38.41 25.81
CA ALA A 414 3.27 37.17 25.04
C ALA A 414 2.78 37.47 23.59
N PHE A 415 3.02 36.53 22.69
CA PHE A 415 2.51 36.62 21.31
C PHE A 415 0.99 36.76 21.33
N ASP A 416 0.49 37.79 20.67
CA ASP A 416 -0.93 38.03 20.44
C ASP A 416 -1.23 38.00 18.93
N SER A 417 -2.28 37.30 18.56
CA SER A 417 -2.71 37.08 17.16
C SER A 417 -3.29 38.33 16.49
N GLU A 418 -3.79 39.31 17.27
CA GLU A 418 -4.34 40.56 16.75
C GLU A 418 -3.20 41.53 16.44
N SER A 419 -2.29 41.77 17.41
CA SER A 419 -1.13 42.63 17.24
C SER A 419 0.01 42.01 16.47
N LYS A 420 0.03 40.67 16.29
CA LYS A 420 1.01 39.83 15.56
C LYS A 420 2.46 40.07 15.98
N ARG A 421 2.69 40.29 17.29
CA ARG A 421 4.00 40.59 17.85
C ARG A 421 4.17 39.98 19.23
N MET A 422 5.42 39.84 19.65
CA MET A 422 5.84 39.40 20.98
C MET A 422 7.01 40.26 21.43
N ALA A 423 7.12 40.55 22.72
CA ALA A 423 8.25 41.25 23.31
C ALA A 423 8.69 40.61 24.62
N THR A 424 10.00 40.66 24.89
CA THR A 424 10.60 40.23 26.14
C THR A 424 11.59 41.30 26.62
N ALA A 425 11.60 41.58 27.92
CA ALA A 425 12.54 42.51 28.54
C ALA A 425 13.55 41.74 29.40
N HIS A 426 14.80 41.97 29.18
CA HIS A 426 15.91 41.27 29.81
C HIS A 426 16.87 42.26 30.51
N ARG A 427 17.38 41.89 31.69
CA ARG A 427 18.38 42.68 32.38
C ARG A 427 19.76 42.50 31.72
N HIS A 428 20.38 43.59 31.35
CA HIS A 428 21.74 43.60 30.79
C HIS A 428 22.55 44.69 31.46
N GLU A 429 23.46 44.33 32.37
CA GLU A 429 24.24 45.22 33.21
C GLU A 429 23.37 46.20 33.99
N LEU A 430 23.44 47.49 33.66
CA LEU A 430 22.64 48.54 34.28
C LEU A 430 21.35 48.86 33.51
N ASP A 431 21.20 48.32 32.28
CA ASP A 431 20.08 48.60 31.39
C ASP A 431 19.13 47.41 31.24
N ILE A 432 17.97 47.69 30.71
CA ILE A 432 16.97 46.68 30.29
C ILE A 432 16.98 46.61 28.74
N LEU A 433 17.35 45.45 28.20
CA LEU A 433 17.28 45.15 26.77
C LEU A 433 15.89 44.62 26.44
N VAL A 434 15.15 45.32 25.60
CA VAL A 434 13.87 44.84 25.08
C VAL A 434 14.08 44.18 23.73
N ALA A 435 13.72 42.90 23.60
CA ALA A 435 13.78 42.11 22.37
C ALA A 435 12.36 41.91 21.84
N VAL A 436 12.15 42.27 20.57
CA VAL A 436 10.81 42.22 19.94
C VAL A 436 10.88 41.47 18.59
N LYS A 437 9.91 40.62 18.35
CA LYS A 437 9.72 39.97 17.06
C LYS A 437 8.26 39.94 16.65
N GLY A 438 7.98 39.85 15.34
CA GLY A 438 6.62 39.74 14.85
C GLY A 438 6.50 39.87 13.34
N ALA A 439 5.25 40.05 12.86
CA ALA A 439 5.01 40.35 11.45
C ALA A 439 5.64 41.69 11.04
N ALA A 440 6.20 41.74 9.84
CA ALA A 440 6.95 42.93 9.39
C ALA A 440 6.12 44.21 9.43
N GLU A 441 4.85 44.13 9.05
CA GLU A 441 3.89 45.26 9.10
C GLU A 441 3.67 45.75 10.53
N ALA A 442 3.51 44.83 11.47
CA ALA A 442 3.28 45.15 12.87
C ALA A 442 4.51 45.75 13.53
N ILE A 443 5.71 45.24 13.28
CA ILE A 443 6.97 45.71 13.85
C ILE A 443 7.34 47.05 13.25
N LEU A 444 7.32 47.21 11.95
CA LEU A 444 7.64 48.47 11.28
C LEU A 444 6.72 49.63 11.66
N SER A 445 5.44 49.35 12.01
CA SER A 445 4.49 50.39 12.45
C SER A 445 4.82 51.01 13.81
N ILE A 446 5.53 50.30 14.67
CA ILE A 446 5.90 50.73 16.05
C ILE A 446 7.37 51.13 16.17
N CYS A 447 8.17 50.93 15.12
CA CYS A 447 9.57 51.39 15.11
C CYS A 447 9.65 52.86 14.73
N THR A 448 10.45 53.64 15.50
CA THR A 448 10.79 55.05 15.26
C THR A 448 12.20 55.23 14.72
N ARG A 449 13.05 54.21 14.83
CA ARG A 449 14.46 54.21 14.45
C ARG A 449 14.80 52.96 13.65
N ILE A 450 15.91 53.06 12.88
CA ILE A 450 16.50 51.97 12.12
C ILE A 450 17.97 51.84 12.45
N ARG A 451 18.49 50.60 12.57
CA ARG A 451 19.91 50.33 12.86
C ARG A 451 20.74 50.57 11.59
N THR A 452 21.80 51.33 11.66
CA THR A 452 22.86 51.46 10.67
C THR A 452 24.17 50.89 11.21
N SER A 453 25.23 50.82 10.38
CA SER A 453 26.53 50.29 10.82
C SER A 453 27.12 51.09 11.99
N ASP A 454 26.89 52.39 12.08
CA ASP A 454 27.52 53.24 13.02
C ASP A 454 26.60 53.77 14.14
N ALA A 455 25.29 53.79 13.91
CA ALA A 455 24.31 54.34 14.87
C ALA A 455 22.87 53.88 14.58
N SER A 456 21.94 54.27 15.46
CA SER A 456 20.50 54.21 15.19
C SER A 456 20.03 55.59 14.71
N ILE A 457 19.41 55.64 13.54
CA ILE A 457 18.86 56.86 12.91
C ILE A 457 17.33 56.83 12.92
N PRO A 458 16.65 57.99 12.82
CA PRO A 458 15.18 58.00 12.64
C PRO A 458 14.75 57.21 11.42
N LEU A 459 13.71 56.37 11.53
CA LEU A 459 13.12 55.58 10.46
C LEU A 459 12.20 56.48 9.62
N THR A 460 12.56 56.68 8.35
CA THR A 460 11.75 57.46 7.42
C THR A 460 10.66 56.62 6.78
N ASP A 461 9.58 57.28 6.29
CA ASP A 461 8.49 56.56 5.57
C ASP A 461 8.97 55.92 4.28
N MET A 462 10.01 56.46 3.65
CA MET A 462 10.63 55.86 2.47
C MET A 462 11.32 54.53 2.82
N GLU A 463 12.12 54.50 3.88
CA GLU A 463 12.80 53.28 4.34
C GLU A 463 11.79 52.24 4.83
N ARG A 464 10.74 52.65 5.53
CA ARG A 464 9.61 51.78 5.92
C ARG A 464 8.98 51.09 4.71
N SER A 465 8.73 51.87 3.64
CA SER A 465 8.16 51.34 2.40
C SER A 465 9.11 50.36 1.69
N ILE A 466 10.44 50.60 1.72
CA ILE A 466 11.44 49.69 1.16
C ILE A 466 11.40 48.34 1.89
N TRP A 467 11.38 48.31 3.21
CA TRP A 467 11.34 47.07 4.02
C TRP A 467 10.03 46.33 3.91
N LEU A 468 8.88 47.03 3.82
CA LEU A 468 7.58 46.43 3.55
C LEU A 468 7.54 45.78 2.16
N ARG A 469 8.13 46.45 1.12
CA ARG A 469 8.27 45.86 -0.22
C ARG A 469 9.15 44.61 -0.18
N LYS A 470 10.31 44.66 0.49
CA LYS A 470 11.18 43.50 0.67
C LYS A 470 10.49 42.34 1.38
N ASN A 471 9.71 42.62 2.43
CA ASN A 471 8.86 41.59 3.07
C ASN A 471 7.86 40.99 2.08
N HIS A 472 7.17 41.82 1.28
CA HIS A 472 6.22 41.37 0.29
C HIS A 472 6.89 40.48 -0.78
N ASP A 473 8.07 40.86 -1.26
CA ASP A 473 8.82 40.08 -2.24
C ASP A 473 9.24 38.71 -1.70
N LEU A 474 9.76 38.67 -0.46
CA LEU A 474 10.11 37.43 0.23
C LEU A 474 8.88 36.54 0.47
N ALA A 475 7.77 37.13 0.96
CA ALA A 475 6.53 36.38 1.17
C ALA A 475 5.93 35.84 -0.14
N SER A 476 6.02 36.64 -1.22
CA SER A 476 5.58 36.23 -2.57
C SER A 476 6.45 35.11 -3.15
N ALA A 477 7.75 35.08 -2.80
CA ALA A 477 8.68 34.01 -3.14
C ALA A 477 8.46 32.72 -2.30
N GLY A 478 7.54 32.76 -1.30
CA GLY A 478 7.15 31.56 -0.53
C GLY A 478 7.82 31.41 0.83
N PHE A 479 8.58 32.41 1.26
CA PHE A 479 9.20 32.42 2.59
C PHE A 479 8.22 32.90 3.66
N ARG A 480 8.34 32.35 4.88
CA ARG A 480 7.79 32.97 6.07
C ARG A 480 8.79 34.00 6.58
N VAL A 481 8.31 35.21 6.92
CA VAL A 481 9.18 36.31 7.31
C VAL A 481 8.83 36.79 8.70
N LEU A 482 9.85 36.94 9.56
CA LEU A 482 9.76 37.61 10.87
C LEU A 482 10.62 38.87 10.84
N ALA A 483 10.09 39.94 11.45
CA ALA A 483 10.80 41.17 11.68
C ALA A 483 11.32 41.23 13.12
N PHE A 484 12.43 41.90 13.32
CA PHE A 484 13.10 42.06 14.61
C PHE A 484 13.37 43.53 14.95
N ALA A 485 13.16 43.88 16.22
CA ALA A 485 13.44 45.21 16.73
C ALA A 485 13.94 45.14 18.19
N THR A 486 14.60 46.16 18.63
CA THR A 486 15.14 46.26 20.00
C THR A 486 15.10 47.67 20.52
N LYS A 487 15.16 47.82 21.84
CA LYS A 487 15.52 49.06 22.53
C LYS A 487 16.30 48.75 23.81
N SER A 488 17.20 49.69 24.25
CA SER A 488 17.79 49.68 25.57
C SER A 488 17.19 50.83 26.38
N THR A 489 16.81 50.53 27.64
CA THR A 489 16.19 51.54 28.56
C THR A 489 16.65 51.30 29.98
N THR A 490 16.70 52.36 30.80
CA THR A 490 17.10 52.28 32.20
C THR A 490 15.93 51.91 33.14
N GLY A 491 14.67 51.89 32.65
CA GLY A 491 13.47 51.58 33.39
C GLY A 491 12.49 50.74 32.61
N LEU A 492 11.65 49.93 33.29
CA LEU A 492 10.55 49.24 32.69
C LEU A 492 9.42 50.25 32.41
N GLU A 493 9.27 50.63 31.14
CA GLU A 493 8.11 51.37 30.64
C GLU A 493 7.14 50.41 29.97
N GLU A 494 5.89 50.42 30.32
CA GLU A 494 4.82 49.73 29.67
C GLU A 494 4.04 50.66 28.74
N PRO A 495 3.72 50.25 27.48
CA PRO A 495 4.01 48.97 26.86
C PRO A 495 5.46 48.82 26.37
N LEU A 496 5.99 47.57 26.41
CA LEU A 496 7.37 47.24 25.98
C LEU A 496 7.55 47.57 24.48
N CYS A 497 6.52 47.47 23.71
CA CYS A 497 6.47 47.60 22.24
C CYS A 497 6.34 49.08 21.81
N ARG A 498 7.16 50.04 22.37
CA ARG A 498 7.13 51.44 21.97
C ARG A 498 8.56 51.98 21.73
N ASP A 499 8.68 52.88 20.75
CA ASP A 499 9.93 53.60 20.38
C ASP A 499 11.10 52.62 20.10
N LEU A 500 10.89 51.65 19.23
CA LEU A 500 11.81 50.59 18.92
C LEU A 500 12.74 50.95 17.76
N THR A 501 13.93 50.33 17.75
CA THR A 501 14.90 50.36 16.65
C THR A 501 14.73 49.09 15.79
N PHE A 502 14.38 49.23 14.53
CA PHE A 502 14.27 48.16 13.57
C PHE A 502 15.65 47.59 13.21
N LEU A 503 15.82 46.27 13.26
CA LEU A 503 17.06 45.55 12.99
C LEU A 503 17.09 44.86 11.62
N GLY A 504 15.94 44.39 11.16
CA GLY A 504 15.87 43.65 9.90
C GLY A 504 14.82 42.58 9.89
N LEU A 505 14.91 41.72 8.84
CA LEU A 505 14.02 40.58 8.61
C LEU A 505 14.82 39.28 8.64
N ALA A 506 14.15 38.19 9.00
CA ALA A 506 14.64 36.84 8.76
C ALA A 506 13.61 36.04 7.95
N SER A 507 14.08 35.33 6.93
CA SER A 507 13.27 34.47 6.08
C SER A 507 13.43 33.00 6.47
N PHE A 508 12.30 32.28 6.50
CA PHE A 508 12.23 30.87 6.89
C PHE A 508 11.52 30.06 5.83
N ILE A 509 11.93 28.80 5.67
CA ILE A 509 11.37 27.89 4.71
C ILE A 509 11.29 26.48 5.34
N ASP A 510 10.33 25.70 4.87
CA ASP A 510 10.28 24.24 5.07
C ASP A 510 11.01 23.60 3.87
N PRO A 511 12.25 23.10 4.01
CA PRO A 511 13.07 22.65 2.91
C PRO A 511 12.50 21.35 2.29
N PRO A 512 12.68 21.16 0.98
CA PRO A 512 12.38 19.88 0.35
C PRO A 512 13.32 18.79 0.88
N ARG A 513 12.82 17.56 1.00
CA ARG A 513 13.65 16.41 1.38
C ARG A 513 14.68 16.10 0.29
N GLU A 514 15.88 15.76 0.67
CA GLU A 514 17.03 15.55 -0.22
C GLU A 514 16.77 14.56 -1.37
N ASN A 515 16.07 13.47 -1.09
CA ASN A 515 15.85 12.38 -2.07
C ASN A 515 14.62 12.56 -2.98
N VAL A 516 13.79 13.59 -2.76
CA VAL A 516 12.54 13.79 -3.49
C VAL A 516 12.79 14.10 -4.96
N ARG A 517 13.81 14.90 -5.28
CA ARG A 517 14.15 15.26 -6.65
C ARG A 517 14.46 14.04 -7.52
N ALA A 518 15.31 13.13 -7.03
CA ALA A 518 15.64 11.89 -7.74
C ALA A 518 14.43 11.01 -7.97
N ALA A 519 13.55 10.91 -6.96
CA ALA A 519 12.30 10.15 -7.04
C ALA A 519 11.32 10.73 -8.07
N LEU A 520 11.22 12.05 -8.16
CA LEU A 520 10.38 12.72 -9.16
C LEU A 520 10.93 12.56 -10.59
N GLU A 521 12.25 12.57 -10.76
CA GLU A 521 12.88 12.26 -12.05
C GLU A 521 12.59 10.81 -12.49
N GLU A 522 12.62 9.88 -11.56
CA GLU A 522 12.25 8.48 -11.82
C GLU A 522 10.76 8.36 -12.20
N CYS A 523 9.85 9.05 -11.50
CA CYS A 523 8.44 9.12 -11.89
C CYS A 523 8.28 9.63 -13.33
N ARG A 524 8.99 10.69 -13.70
CA ARG A 524 8.94 11.26 -15.05
C ARG A 524 9.40 10.26 -16.11
N LYS A 525 10.54 9.58 -15.89
CA LYS A 525 11.03 8.50 -16.77
C LYS A 525 10.03 7.37 -16.91
N ALA A 526 9.34 7.08 -15.81
CA ALA A 526 8.29 6.05 -15.74
C ALA A 526 6.95 6.49 -16.36
N GLY A 527 6.84 7.69 -16.93
CA GLY A 527 5.61 8.25 -17.47
C GLY A 527 4.53 8.54 -16.41
N ILE A 528 4.94 8.71 -15.15
CA ILE A 528 4.05 9.03 -14.02
C ILE A 528 4.08 10.52 -13.79
N ARG A 529 2.91 11.15 -13.82
CA ARG A 529 2.76 12.55 -13.54
C ARG A 529 2.58 12.80 -12.04
N VAL A 530 3.36 13.76 -11.50
CA VAL A 530 3.18 14.19 -10.11
C VAL A 530 2.53 15.56 -10.09
N VAL A 531 1.46 15.70 -9.33
CA VAL A 531 0.66 16.91 -9.19
C VAL A 531 0.66 17.32 -7.71
N MET A 532 1.11 18.54 -7.42
CA MET A 532 1.08 19.07 -6.06
C MET A 532 -0.30 19.64 -5.74
N VAL A 533 -0.89 19.22 -4.61
CA VAL A 533 -2.23 19.64 -4.17
C VAL A 533 -2.13 20.10 -2.71
N THR A 534 -2.11 21.41 -2.47
CA THR A 534 -1.82 21.95 -1.13
C THR A 534 -2.77 23.06 -0.70
N GLY A 535 -3.02 23.16 0.62
CA GLY A 535 -3.71 24.29 1.26
C GLY A 535 -2.87 25.57 1.35
N ASP A 536 -1.57 25.48 1.07
CA ASP A 536 -0.61 26.60 1.20
C ASP A 536 -0.81 27.69 0.15
N GLN A 537 -0.09 28.80 0.35
CA GLN A 537 -0.07 29.91 -0.58
C GLN A 537 0.66 29.55 -1.89
N PRO A 538 0.27 30.14 -3.02
CA PRO A 538 0.87 29.87 -4.32
C PRO A 538 2.39 30.07 -4.36
N GLY A 539 2.91 31.15 -3.74
CA GLY A 539 4.34 31.43 -3.70
C GLY A 539 5.15 30.30 -3.10
N THR A 540 4.71 29.78 -1.94
CA THR A 540 5.36 28.64 -1.27
C THR A 540 5.27 27.36 -2.12
N ALA A 541 4.11 27.09 -2.73
CA ALA A 541 3.91 25.92 -3.57
C ALA A 541 4.81 25.96 -4.82
N VAL A 542 4.92 27.12 -5.47
CA VAL A 542 5.77 27.33 -6.64
C VAL A 542 7.24 27.18 -6.28
N HIS A 543 7.69 27.78 -5.17
CA HIS A 543 9.08 27.67 -4.72
C HIS A 543 9.50 26.22 -4.52
N VAL A 544 8.70 25.44 -3.76
CA VAL A 544 8.97 24.02 -3.53
C VAL A 544 8.91 23.24 -4.84
N ALA A 545 7.89 23.45 -5.68
CA ALA A 545 7.74 22.73 -6.95
C ALA A 545 8.90 22.98 -7.93
N LYS A 546 9.47 24.22 -7.96
CA LYS A 546 10.67 24.53 -8.75
C LYS A 546 11.90 23.84 -8.18
N SER A 547 12.09 23.87 -6.86
CA SER A 547 13.27 23.27 -6.21
C SER A 547 13.34 21.75 -6.41
N VAL A 548 12.18 21.06 -6.52
CA VAL A 548 12.09 19.61 -6.76
C VAL A 548 11.79 19.24 -8.22
N HIS A 549 11.74 20.21 -9.13
CA HIS A 549 11.52 20.02 -10.58
C HIS A 549 10.15 19.42 -10.96
N ILE A 550 9.10 19.69 -10.19
CA ILE A 550 7.71 19.43 -10.61
C ILE A 550 7.34 20.38 -11.77
N LEU A 551 7.73 21.65 -11.69
CA LEU A 551 7.63 22.62 -12.78
C LEU A 551 8.97 22.74 -13.50
N ASN A 552 8.93 22.75 -14.83
CA ASN A 552 10.10 23.07 -15.64
C ASN A 552 10.34 24.59 -15.61
N GLU A 553 11.60 25.01 -15.64
CA GLU A 553 11.96 26.43 -15.83
C GLU A 553 11.42 26.89 -17.20
N GLY A 554 10.52 27.89 -17.18
CA GLY A 554 9.93 28.45 -18.39
C GLY A 554 8.56 27.93 -18.81
N ALA A 555 7.97 26.96 -18.07
CA ALA A 555 6.58 26.58 -18.30
C ALA A 555 5.64 27.71 -17.85
N PRO A 556 4.67 28.15 -18.67
CA PRO A 556 3.67 29.11 -18.24
C PRO A 556 2.89 28.55 -17.04
N ASP A 557 2.54 29.44 -16.13
CA ASP A 557 1.88 29.24 -14.84
C ASP A 557 0.98 28.02 -14.73
N GLY A 558 1.59 26.86 -14.48
CA GLY A 558 0.87 25.60 -14.18
C GLY A 558 0.26 25.59 -12.77
N VAL A 559 -0.03 26.76 -12.20
CA VAL A 559 -0.59 26.92 -10.84
C VAL A 559 -2.04 27.34 -10.93
N VAL A 560 -2.91 26.53 -10.33
CA VAL A 560 -4.32 26.80 -10.22
C VAL A 560 -4.69 27.07 -8.74
N LEU A 561 -5.37 28.18 -8.50
CA LEU A 561 -5.93 28.49 -7.18
C LEU A 561 -7.26 27.74 -6.98
N GLY A 562 -7.51 27.23 -5.78
CA GLY A 562 -8.76 26.53 -5.44
C GLY A 562 -10.01 27.32 -5.83
N LYS A 563 -10.05 28.63 -5.56
CA LYS A 563 -11.18 29.52 -5.94
C LYS A 563 -11.43 29.59 -7.46
N ASN A 564 -10.42 29.31 -8.30
CA ASN A 564 -10.52 29.39 -9.76
C ASN A 564 -10.92 28.05 -10.40
N LEU A 565 -10.88 26.93 -9.65
CA LEU A 565 -11.26 25.60 -10.13
C LEU A 565 -12.59 25.54 -10.88
N PRO A 566 -13.67 26.20 -10.40
CA PRO A 566 -14.96 26.18 -11.10
C PRO A 566 -14.97 26.88 -12.45
N MET A 567 -14.00 27.78 -12.69
CA MET A 567 -13.97 28.65 -13.89
C MET A 567 -13.14 28.06 -15.03
N LEU A 568 -12.32 27.02 -14.75
CA LEU A 568 -11.39 26.42 -15.71
C LEU A 568 -11.98 25.17 -16.37
N SER A 569 -11.63 24.94 -17.62
CA SER A 569 -12.00 23.73 -18.34
C SER A 569 -11.29 22.48 -17.81
N ASP A 570 -11.92 21.31 -17.99
CA ASP A 570 -11.33 20.03 -17.62
C ASP A 570 -9.91 19.84 -18.18
N GLN A 571 -9.68 20.31 -19.40
CA GLN A 571 -8.35 20.21 -20.04
C GLN A 571 -7.30 21.08 -19.35
N GLN A 572 -7.62 22.35 -19.04
CA GLN A 572 -6.71 23.24 -18.30
C GLN A 572 -6.38 22.70 -16.91
N LEU A 573 -7.36 22.11 -16.24
CA LEU A 573 -7.16 21.47 -14.94
C LEU A 573 -6.29 20.20 -15.05
N LEU A 574 -6.47 19.40 -16.12
CA LEU A 574 -5.63 18.23 -16.35
C LEU A 574 -4.18 18.61 -16.67
N GLU A 575 -3.91 19.76 -17.25
CA GLU A 575 -2.57 20.27 -17.59
C GLU A 575 -1.86 20.91 -16.37
N ALA A 576 -2.59 21.35 -15.35
CA ALA A 576 -2.05 21.99 -14.16
C ALA A 576 -1.11 21.06 -13.37
N GLY A 577 0.05 21.55 -12.95
CA GLY A 577 1.01 20.82 -12.11
C GLY A 577 0.86 21.10 -10.62
N ILE A 578 0.23 22.24 -10.26
CA ILE A 578 0.08 22.71 -8.88
C ILE A 578 -1.34 23.22 -8.66
N PHE A 579 -1.95 22.76 -7.58
CA PHE A 579 -3.19 23.31 -7.04
C PHE A 579 -2.93 23.88 -5.64
N ALA A 580 -3.08 25.20 -5.48
CA ALA A 580 -2.79 25.91 -4.24
C ALA A 580 -4.06 26.46 -3.60
N ARG A 581 -4.09 26.59 -2.27
CA ARG A 581 -5.25 27.00 -1.47
C ARG A 581 -6.51 26.20 -1.79
N VAL A 582 -6.35 24.89 -1.90
CA VAL A 582 -7.46 23.95 -2.14
C VAL A 582 -8.14 23.52 -0.85
N THR A 583 -9.46 23.35 -0.95
CA THR A 583 -10.27 22.76 0.11
C THR A 583 -10.29 21.24 0.00
N PRO A 584 -10.74 20.49 1.03
CA PRO A 584 -10.94 19.05 0.91
C PRO A 584 -11.87 18.64 -0.26
N GLY A 585 -12.91 19.43 -0.52
CA GLY A 585 -13.82 19.23 -1.65
C GLY A 585 -13.13 19.38 -3.02
N ASP A 586 -12.20 20.33 -3.12
CA ASP A 586 -11.42 20.53 -4.34
C ASP A 586 -10.51 19.34 -4.61
N LYS A 587 -9.89 18.75 -3.55
CA LYS A 587 -9.07 17.54 -3.67
C LYS A 587 -9.89 16.38 -4.28
N LEU A 588 -11.11 16.17 -3.84
CA LEU A 588 -12.03 15.16 -4.41
C LEU A 588 -12.31 15.41 -5.89
N ARG A 589 -12.54 16.67 -6.27
CA ARG A 589 -12.81 17.04 -7.66
C ARG A 589 -11.63 16.79 -8.58
N ILE A 590 -10.40 17.16 -8.14
CA ILE A 590 -9.16 16.92 -8.88
C ILE A 590 -8.95 15.42 -9.13
N ILE A 591 -9.12 14.59 -8.09
CA ILE A 591 -9.02 13.13 -8.20
C ILE A 591 -10.05 12.59 -9.21
N ALA A 592 -11.31 12.97 -9.06
CA ALA A 592 -12.39 12.52 -9.93
C ALA A 592 -12.17 12.92 -11.41
N LEU A 593 -11.59 14.09 -11.66
CA LEU A 593 -11.25 14.57 -12.98
C LEU A 593 -10.19 13.68 -13.66
N HIS A 594 -9.10 13.37 -12.96
CA HIS A 594 -8.06 12.47 -13.49
C HIS A 594 -8.60 11.06 -13.69
N GLN A 595 -9.45 10.54 -12.77
CA GLN A 595 -10.11 9.23 -12.90
C GLN A 595 -11.04 9.20 -14.14
N LYS A 596 -11.83 10.26 -14.36
CA LYS A 596 -12.70 10.40 -15.54
C LYS A 596 -11.90 10.37 -16.85
N ASN A 597 -10.68 10.90 -16.84
CA ASN A 597 -9.75 10.84 -17.98
C ASN A 597 -9.06 9.46 -18.15
N GLY A 598 -9.45 8.46 -17.36
CA GLY A 598 -8.91 7.10 -17.43
C GLY A 598 -7.57 6.89 -16.74
N SER A 599 -7.12 7.86 -15.93
CA SER A 599 -5.88 7.76 -15.15
C SER A 599 -6.12 7.04 -13.83
N VAL A 600 -5.17 6.22 -13.41
CA VAL A 600 -5.11 5.66 -12.06
C VAL A 600 -4.43 6.68 -11.16
N VAL A 601 -5.12 7.11 -10.12
CA VAL A 601 -4.71 8.21 -9.24
C VAL A 601 -4.29 7.67 -7.89
N ALA A 602 -3.06 7.97 -7.49
CA ALA A 602 -2.60 7.84 -6.12
C ALA A 602 -2.71 9.21 -5.41
N MET A 603 -3.18 9.23 -4.16
CA MET A 603 -3.29 10.44 -3.34
C MET A 603 -2.52 10.26 -2.05
N THR A 604 -1.65 11.21 -1.70
CA THR A 604 -0.98 11.23 -0.39
C THR A 604 -1.64 12.21 0.55
N GLY A 605 -1.66 11.90 1.84
CA GLY A 605 -2.18 12.80 2.87
C GLY A 605 -1.78 12.35 4.27
N ASP A 606 -1.79 13.28 5.22
CA ASP A 606 -1.45 13.02 6.62
C ASP A 606 -2.56 13.49 7.59
N GLY A 607 -3.42 14.42 7.14
CA GLY A 607 -4.43 15.04 7.96
C GLY A 607 -5.81 14.38 7.87
N ILE A 608 -6.68 14.77 8.81
CA ILE A 608 -8.10 14.39 8.82
C ILE A 608 -8.80 14.88 7.54
N ASN A 609 -8.42 16.07 7.07
CA ASN A 609 -8.97 16.71 5.88
C ASN A 609 -8.65 15.95 4.59
N ASP A 610 -7.67 15.06 4.62
CA ASP A 610 -7.25 14.26 3.46
C ASP A 610 -7.97 12.91 3.40
N ALA A 611 -8.53 12.41 4.50
CA ALA A 611 -9.13 11.09 4.56
C ALA A 611 -10.21 10.83 3.49
N PRO A 612 -11.12 11.78 3.15
CA PRO A 612 -12.05 11.60 2.05
C PRO A 612 -11.34 11.46 0.69
N ALA A 613 -10.29 12.25 0.46
CA ALA A 613 -9.50 12.20 -0.77
C ALA A 613 -8.69 10.90 -0.88
N LEU A 614 -8.08 10.42 0.22
CA LEU A 614 -7.40 9.13 0.29
C LEU A 614 -8.35 7.98 -0.07
N LYS A 615 -9.57 8.00 0.45
CA LYS A 615 -10.57 6.96 0.16
C LYS A 615 -11.15 7.05 -1.25
N LYS A 616 -11.20 8.24 -1.86
CA LYS A 616 -11.69 8.47 -3.22
C LYS A 616 -10.68 8.06 -4.29
N ALA A 617 -9.39 8.21 -4.02
CA ALA A 617 -8.33 7.84 -4.93
C ALA A 617 -8.35 6.33 -5.24
N ASP A 618 -7.73 5.92 -6.35
CA ASP A 618 -7.54 4.49 -6.65
C ASP A 618 -6.56 3.86 -5.66
N ILE A 619 -5.62 4.66 -5.15
CA ILE A 619 -4.70 4.34 -4.06
C ILE A 619 -4.61 5.51 -3.09
N GLY A 620 -5.11 5.35 -1.88
CA GLY A 620 -4.85 6.25 -0.76
C GLY A 620 -3.53 5.91 -0.07
N ILE A 621 -2.68 6.90 0.18
CA ILE A 621 -1.37 6.75 0.80
C ILE A 621 -1.28 7.67 2.02
N ALA A 622 -1.19 7.09 3.22
CA ALA A 622 -1.06 7.85 4.46
C ALA A 622 0.38 7.87 4.98
N MET A 623 0.72 8.96 5.67
CA MET A 623 1.96 9.05 6.44
C MET A 623 1.85 8.18 7.70
N GLY A 624 2.91 7.47 8.06
CA GLY A 624 2.91 6.53 9.19
C GLY A 624 3.34 7.16 10.51
N LEU A 625 4.31 8.09 10.46
CA LEU A 625 4.81 8.78 11.64
C LEU A 625 3.92 9.98 12.03
N ARG A 626 3.54 10.79 11.03
CA ARG A 626 2.78 12.04 11.24
C ARG A 626 1.30 11.89 10.95
N GLY A 627 0.93 10.89 10.12
CA GLY A 627 -0.45 10.69 9.72
C GLY A 627 -1.37 10.46 10.93
N THR A 628 -2.54 11.08 10.90
CA THR A 628 -3.57 10.84 11.89
C THR A 628 -4.10 9.41 11.77
N GLU A 629 -4.68 8.87 12.84
CA GLU A 629 -5.30 7.53 12.80
C GLU A 629 -6.36 7.46 11.67
N VAL A 630 -7.12 8.55 11.47
CA VAL A 630 -8.14 8.66 10.42
C VAL A 630 -7.52 8.51 9.03
N SER A 631 -6.42 9.20 8.74
CA SER A 631 -5.75 9.11 7.45
C SER A 631 -5.18 7.71 7.20
N ARG A 632 -4.60 7.08 8.24
CA ARG A 632 -4.07 5.70 8.16
C ARG A 632 -5.16 4.66 7.93
N GLU A 633 -6.33 4.81 8.56
CA GLU A 633 -7.47 3.90 8.37
C GLU A 633 -8.12 4.04 6.99
N ALA A 634 -8.18 5.27 6.46
CA ALA A 634 -8.72 5.54 5.13
C ALA A 634 -7.80 5.06 3.99
N ALA A 635 -6.50 4.89 4.25
CA ALA A 635 -5.49 4.63 3.23
C ALA A 635 -5.35 3.13 2.88
N ASP A 636 -4.98 2.87 1.62
CA ASP A 636 -4.61 1.54 1.11
C ASP A 636 -3.15 1.19 1.40
N MET A 637 -2.29 2.21 1.56
CA MET A 637 -0.87 2.08 1.87
C MET A 637 -0.45 3.09 2.94
N ILE A 638 0.44 2.68 3.85
CA ILE A 638 1.00 3.52 4.90
C ILE A 638 2.51 3.56 4.77
N LEU A 639 3.10 4.76 4.78
CA LEU A 639 4.54 5.00 4.69
C LEU A 639 5.14 5.09 6.09
N ARG A 640 5.91 4.08 6.52
CA ARG A 640 6.52 4.06 7.86
C ARG A 640 7.60 5.14 8.08
N ASP A 641 8.13 5.70 7.02
CA ASP A 641 9.20 6.70 7.00
C ASP A 641 8.75 8.08 6.49
N ASP A 642 7.46 8.23 6.19
CA ASP A 642 6.85 9.43 5.60
C ASP A 642 7.61 9.93 4.35
N SER A 643 8.22 9.03 3.59
CA SER A 643 9.08 9.36 2.46
C SER A 643 8.41 9.17 1.10
N PHE A 644 8.47 10.19 0.25
CA PHE A 644 7.98 10.10 -1.13
C PHE A 644 8.73 9.04 -1.96
N THR A 645 10.02 8.79 -1.68
CA THR A 645 10.82 7.75 -2.35
C THR A 645 10.27 6.35 -2.13
N THR A 646 9.65 6.11 -0.97
CA THR A 646 8.98 4.85 -0.65
C THR A 646 7.76 4.60 -1.53
N ILE A 647 7.04 5.66 -1.95
CA ILE A 647 5.94 5.55 -2.93
C ILE A 647 6.47 5.04 -4.27
N VAL A 648 7.55 5.63 -4.76
CA VAL A 648 8.17 5.25 -6.05
C VAL A 648 8.67 3.81 -6.00
N THR A 649 9.28 3.41 -4.88
CA THR A 649 9.71 2.03 -4.64
C THR A 649 8.52 1.06 -4.62
N ALA A 650 7.40 1.42 -4.00
CA ALA A 650 6.18 0.62 -3.98
C ALA A 650 5.58 0.46 -5.39
N ILE A 651 5.54 1.54 -6.18
CA ILE A 651 5.08 1.49 -7.59
C ILE A 651 5.97 0.58 -8.41
N ARG A 652 7.31 0.68 -8.27
CA ARG A 652 8.28 -0.21 -8.93
C ARG A 652 7.99 -1.67 -8.58
N GLN A 653 7.79 -1.99 -7.30
CA GLN A 653 7.45 -3.35 -6.85
C GLN A 653 6.10 -3.81 -7.41
N GLY A 654 5.08 -2.96 -7.45
CA GLY A 654 3.80 -3.28 -8.08
C GLY A 654 3.93 -3.64 -9.56
N ARG A 655 4.75 -2.92 -10.32
CA ARG A 655 5.07 -3.23 -11.74
C ARG A 655 5.80 -4.56 -11.89
N ILE A 656 6.79 -4.82 -11.03
CA ILE A 656 7.54 -6.09 -11.01
C ILE A 656 6.60 -7.26 -10.76
N ILE A 657 5.76 -7.18 -9.74
CA ILE A 657 4.81 -8.24 -9.39
C ILE A 657 3.87 -8.53 -10.54
N TYR A 658 3.31 -7.49 -11.17
CA TYR A 658 2.43 -7.67 -12.33
C TYR A 658 3.14 -8.34 -13.52
N ASN A 659 4.38 -7.93 -13.82
CA ASN A 659 5.18 -8.56 -14.87
C ASN A 659 5.50 -10.02 -14.55
N ASN A 660 5.84 -10.34 -13.31
CA ASN A 660 6.07 -11.72 -12.87
C ASN A 660 4.80 -12.57 -13.02
N ILE A 661 3.63 -12.03 -12.63
CA ILE A 661 2.35 -12.71 -12.83
C ILE A 661 2.10 -12.98 -14.32
N ARG A 662 2.35 -12.00 -15.18
CA ARG A 662 2.21 -12.18 -16.62
C ARG A 662 3.17 -13.24 -17.17
N LYS A 663 4.43 -13.29 -16.70
CA LYS A 663 5.43 -14.28 -17.11
C LYS A 663 4.99 -15.69 -16.76
N PHE A 664 4.59 -15.96 -15.53
CA PHE A 664 4.18 -17.29 -15.14
C PHE A 664 2.85 -17.72 -15.78
N VAL A 665 1.92 -16.77 -16.02
CA VAL A 665 0.68 -17.06 -16.76
C VAL A 665 0.99 -17.48 -18.20
N VAL A 666 1.89 -16.77 -18.91
CA VAL A 666 2.33 -17.15 -20.26
C VAL A 666 2.99 -18.52 -20.25
N TYR A 667 3.86 -18.78 -19.27
CA TYR A 667 4.55 -20.07 -19.07
C TYR A 667 3.55 -21.22 -18.94
N LEU A 668 2.65 -21.15 -17.94
CA LEU A 668 1.65 -22.17 -17.67
C LEU A 668 0.73 -22.40 -18.87
N MET A 669 0.26 -21.32 -19.50
CA MET A 669 -0.59 -21.40 -20.67
C MET A 669 0.11 -22.09 -21.85
N SER A 670 1.43 -21.86 -22.03
CA SER A 670 2.20 -22.50 -23.09
C SER A 670 2.37 -24.00 -22.84
N CYS A 671 2.62 -24.41 -21.61
CA CYS A 671 2.73 -25.81 -21.22
C CYS A 671 1.42 -26.56 -21.43
N ASN A 672 0.32 -26.09 -20.81
CA ASN A 672 -0.97 -26.77 -20.90
C ASN A 672 -1.52 -26.82 -22.33
N LEU A 673 -1.38 -25.74 -23.11
CA LEU A 673 -1.81 -25.76 -24.51
C LEU A 673 -0.98 -26.75 -25.35
N SER A 674 0.33 -26.92 -25.07
CA SER A 674 1.15 -27.91 -25.76
C SER A 674 0.68 -29.34 -25.48
N GLU A 675 0.33 -29.66 -24.23
CA GLU A 675 -0.21 -30.97 -23.85
C GLU A 675 -1.53 -31.29 -24.56
N VAL A 676 -2.47 -30.32 -24.59
CA VAL A 676 -3.73 -30.47 -25.33
C VAL A 676 -3.49 -30.70 -26.82
N LEU A 677 -2.55 -29.96 -27.41
CA LEU A 677 -2.21 -30.12 -28.83
C LEU A 677 -1.54 -31.47 -29.14
N ILE A 678 -0.62 -31.94 -28.26
CA ILE A 678 0.07 -33.22 -28.43
C ILE A 678 -0.95 -34.37 -28.45
N VAL A 679 -1.80 -34.44 -27.44
CA VAL A 679 -2.81 -35.53 -27.33
C VAL A 679 -3.88 -35.41 -28.41
N GLY A 680 -4.37 -34.17 -28.66
CA GLY A 680 -5.41 -33.92 -29.66
C GLY A 680 -4.95 -34.26 -31.08
N LEU A 681 -3.76 -33.84 -31.49
CA LEU A 681 -3.21 -34.10 -32.81
C LEU A 681 -2.89 -35.59 -33.00
N ALA A 682 -2.32 -36.27 -32.01
CA ALA A 682 -2.07 -37.71 -32.07
C ALA A 682 -3.36 -38.50 -32.20
N ALA A 683 -4.43 -38.11 -31.52
CA ALA A 683 -5.73 -38.75 -31.67
C ALA A 683 -6.35 -38.59 -33.07
N TRP A 684 -6.03 -37.47 -33.78
CA TRP A 684 -6.51 -37.22 -35.15
C TRP A 684 -5.76 -38.01 -36.22
N VAL A 685 -4.46 -38.28 -35.98
CA VAL A 685 -3.60 -38.99 -36.94
C VAL A 685 -3.68 -40.54 -36.77
N ASP A 686 -4.55 -41.01 -35.90
CA ASP A 686 -4.71 -42.43 -35.54
C ASP A 686 -3.45 -43.10 -34.95
N ALA A 687 -2.61 -42.29 -34.31
CA ALA A 687 -1.42 -42.74 -33.60
C ALA A 687 -1.74 -43.27 -32.20
N PRO A 688 -0.86 -44.12 -31.62
CA PRO A 688 -0.92 -44.41 -30.18
C PRO A 688 -0.82 -43.12 -29.38
N LEU A 689 -1.37 -43.10 -28.14
CA LEU A 689 -1.31 -41.94 -27.28
C LEU A 689 0.19 -41.67 -26.92
N PRO A 690 0.74 -40.49 -27.27
CA PRO A 690 2.12 -40.15 -26.93
C PRO A 690 2.33 -39.85 -25.47
N LEU A 691 1.24 -39.60 -24.70
CA LEU A 691 1.22 -39.29 -23.29
C LEU A 691 0.01 -39.94 -22.61
N LEU A 692 0.23 -40.50 -21.42
CA LEU A 692 -0.81 -41.08 -20.60
C LEU A 692 -1.42 -40.06 -19.61
N PRO A 693 -2.67 -40.22 -19.17
CA PRO A 693 -3.35 -39.29 -18.25
C PRO A 693 -2.57 -39.01 -16.98
N LEU A 694 -2.02 -40.05 -16.33
CA LEU A 694 -1.21 -39.89 -15.12
C LEU A 694 0.13 -39.18 -15.37
N GLN A 695 0.73 -39.35 -16.56
CA GLN A 695 1.95 -38.65 -16.93
C GLN A 695 1.70 -37.16 -17.06
N ILE A 696 0.60 -36.74 -17.69
CA ILE A 696 0.17 -35.33 -17.81
C ILE A 696 -0.07 -34.73 -16.42
N LEU A 697 -0.78 -35.46 -15.58
CA LEU A 697 -1.07 -34.99 -14.22
C LEU A 697 0.22 -34.82 -13.39
N PHE A 698 1.18 -35.74 -13.55
CA PHE A 698 2.48 -35.65 -12.90
C PHE A 698 3.27 -34.44 -13.41
N LEU A 699 3.25 -34.15 -14.72
CA LEU A 699 3.89 -32.97 -15.30
C LEU A 699 3.27 -31.69 -14.75
N ASN A 700 1.95 -31.54 -14.78
CA ASN A 700 1.27 -30.35 -14.27
C ASN A 700 1.60 -30.07 -12.79
N MET A 701 1.77 -31.12 -11.98
CA MET A 701 2.13 -30.96 -10.59
C MET A 701 3.59 -30.57 -10.39
N ILE A 702 4.51 -31.05 -11.22
CA ILE A 702 5.96 -30.86 -11.06
C ILE A 702 6.48 -29.74 -11.93
N THR A 703 6.22 -29.77 -13.24
CA THR A 703 6.79 -28.79 -14.19
C THR A 703 6.09 -27.43 -14.09
N ASP A 704 4.82 -27.39 -13.70
CA ASP A 704 4.05 -26.15 -13.64
C ASP A 704 4.21 -25.41 -12.30
N VAL A 705 4.12 -26.13 -11.18
CA VAL A 705 4.06 -25.48 -9.87
C VAL A 705 5.39 -24.85 -9.48
N PHE A 706 6.50 -25.59 -9.47
CA PHE A 706 7.77 -25.09 -8.95
C PHE A 706 8.38 -23.98 -9.79
N PRO A 707 8.49 -24.07 -11.14
CA PRO A 707 9.01 -22.99 -11.97
C PRO A 707 8.10 -21.75 -11.96
N ALA A 708 6.78 -21.92 -11.94
CA ALA A 708 5.85 -20.79 -11.86
C ALA A 708 5.93 -20.06 -10.52
N LEU A 709 6.09 -20.77 -9.39
CA LEU A 709 6.36 -20.18 -8.09
C LEU A 709 7.68 -19.38 -8.10
N ALA A 710 8.72 -19.93 -8.71
CA ALA A 710 10.02 -19.27 -8.82
C ALA A 710 9.96 -18.02 -9.71
N LEU A 711 9.18 -18.04 -10.81
CA LEU A 711 8.89 -16.87 -11.65
C LEU A 711 8.11 -15.79 -10.87
N GLY A 712 7.07 -16.20 -10.13
CA GLY A 712 6.28 -15.30 -9.29
C GLY A 712 7.11 -14.63 -8.18
N ALA A 713 8.14 -15.31 -7.69
CA ALA A 713 9.05 -14.85 -6.65
C ALA A 713 10.25 -14.02 -7.17
N SER A 714 10.40 -13.84 -8.48
CA SER A 714 11.53 -13.13 -9.10
C SER A 714 11.66 -11.69 -8.60
N GLU A 715 12.91 -11.18 -8.56
CA GLU A 715 13.19 -9.78 -8.23
C GLU A 715 12.79 -8.81 -9.35
N GLY A 716 12.52 -9.34 -10.55
CA GLY A 716 12.06 -8.59 -11.69
C GLY A 716 13.16 -7.83 -12.43
N ASP A 717 12.76 -7.13 -13.49
CA ASP A 717 13.63 -6.27 -14.27
C ASP A 717 13.81 -4.90 -13.58
N GLN A 718 15.05 -4.40 -13.56
CA GLN A 718 15.38 -3.06 -13.05
C GLN A 718 14.82 -1.93 -13.94
N ASN A 719 14.52 -2.22 -15.21
CA ASN A 719 14.04 -1.25 -16.19
C ASN A 719 12.53 -1.02 -16.19
N VAL A 720 11.79 -1.60 -15.23
CA VAL A 720 10.31 -1.43 -15.17
C VAL A 720 9.87 0.02 -15.04
N MET A 721 10.74 0.92 -14.58
CA MET A 721 10.49 2.34 -14.44
C MET A 721 10.91 3.17 -15.69
N SER A 722 11.36 2.53 -16.76
CA SER A 722 11.63 3.21 -18.06
C SER A 722 10.43 3.20 -19.01
N HIS A 723 9.34 2.54 -18.63
CA HIS A 723 8.14 2.40 -19.46
C HIS A 723 6.94 3.14 -18.85
N PRO A 724 6.02 3.67 -19.67
CA PRO A 724 4.82 4.33 -19.15
C PRO A 724 3.88 3.35 -18.44
N PRO A 725 2.98 3.86 -17.57
CA PRO A 725 2.02 3.04 -16.85
C PRO A 725 1.05 2.34 -17.82
N ARG A 726 0.63 1.13 -17.45
CA ARG A 726 -0.40 0.40 -18.19
C ARG A 726 -1.80 0.95 -17.90
N LYS A 727 -2.66 1.01 -18.91
CA LYS A 727 -4.09 1.31 -18.68
C LYS A 727 -4.75 0.14 -17.94
N MET A 728 -5.60 0.44 -16.95
CA MET A 728 -6.33 -0.59 -16.18
C MET A 728 -7.24 -1.48 -17.05
N ALA A 729 -7.73 -0.96 -18.16
CA ALA A 729 -8.58 -1.71 -19.10
C ALA A 729 -7.82 -2.80 -19.88
N VAL A 730 -6.48 -2.77 -19.91
CA VAL A 730 -5.67 -3.74 -20.65
C VAL A 730 -5.77 -5.12 -20.01
N GLN A 731 -6.11 -6.12 -20.82
CA GLN A 731 -6.17 -7.51 -20.40
C GLN A 731 -4.80 -8.01 -19.95
N LEU A 732 -4.75 -8.91 -18.97
CA LEU A 732 -3.51 -9.53 -18.48
C LEU A 732 -2.74 -10.21 -19.64
N ILE A 733 -3.47 -10.89 -20.53
CA ILE A 733 -2.97 -11.52 -21.75
C ILE A 733 -3.56 -10.78 -22.94
N GLY A 734 -2.75 -9.97 -23.60
CA GLY A 734 -3.08 -9.28 -24.83
C GLY A 734 -2.72 -10.10 -26.06
N ARG A 735 -2.91 -9.54 -27.26
CA ARG A 735 -2.63 -10.22 -28.55
C ARG A 735 -1.19 -10.72 -28.66
N SER A 736 -0.22 -9.93 -28.24
CA SER A 736 1.21 -10.30 -28.27
C SER A 736 1.51 -11.52 -27.39
N GLN A 737 0.89 -11.59 -26.19
CA GLN A 737 1.06 -12.73 -25.31
C GLN A 737 0.41 -13.99 -25.86
N TRP A 738 -0.77 -13.89 -26.49
CA TRP A 738 -1.41 -15.01 -27.13
C TRP A 738 -0.58 -15.57 -28.29
N ILE A 739 0.04 -14.70 -29.11
CA ILE A 739 0.97 -15.13 -30.17
C ILE A 739 2.16 -15.91 -29.58
N ARG A 740 2.72 -15.43 -28.47
CA ARG A 740 3.81 -16.11 -27.76
C ARG A 740 3.38 -17.47 -27.23
N ILE A 741 2.22 -17.53 -26.54
CA ILE A 741 1.66 -18.77 -26.00
C ILE A 741 1.47 -19.80 -27.14
N THR A 742 0.77 -19.45 -28.20
CA THR A 742 0.51 -20.34 -29.33
C THR A 742 1.78 -20.76 -30.03
N GLY A 743 2.73 -19.84 -30.23
CA GLY A 743 4.01 -20.12 -30.85
C GLY A 743 4.86 -21.12 -30.08
N TYR A 744 4.99 -20.93 -28.75
CA TYR A 744 5.72 -21.86 -27.92
C TYR A 744 5.02 -23.21 -27.77
N SER A 745 3.68 -23.22 -27.63
CA SER A 745 2.91 -24.46 -27.56
C SER A 745 3.07 -25.29 -28.82
N LEU A 746 2.98 -24.64 -29.97
CA LEU A 746 3.17 -25.33 -31.26
C LEU A 746 4.59 -25.86 -31.42
N LEU A 747 5.59 -25.08 -31.04
CA LEU A 747 7.00 -25.50 -31.09
C LEU A 747 7.25 -26.74 -30.24
N ILE A 748 6.77 -26.71 -28.96
CA ILE A 748 6.89 -27.87 -28.05
C ILE A 748 6.15 -29.08 -28.64
N THR A 749 4.94 -28.88 -29.13
CA THR A 749 4.11 -29.93 -29.75
C THR A 749 4.82 -30.60 -30.90
N VAL A 750 5.37 -29.83 -31.86
CA VAL A 750 6.09 -30.36 -33.02
C VAL A 750 7.32 -31.17 -32.60
N VAL A 751 8.06 -30.67 -31.62
CA VAL A 751 9.26 -31.38 -31.13
C VAL A 751 8.91 -32.70 -30.44
N VAL A 752 7.86 -32.71 -29.59
CA VAL A 752 7.44 -33.89 -28.83
C VAL A 752 6.83 -34.95 -29.78
N LEU A 753 5.93 -34.58 -30.69
CA LEU A 753 5.38 -35.49 -31.68
C LEU A 753 6.46 -35.98 -32.64
N GLY A 754 7.38 -35.09 -33.05
CA GLY A 754 8.53 -35.46 -33.87
C GLY A 754 9.43 -36.51 -33.19
N ALA A 755 9.71 -36.33 -31.89
CA ALA A 755 10.46 -37.31 -31.11
C ALA A 755 9.70 -38.64 -30.96
N PHE A 756 8.38 -38.58 -30.76
CA PHE A 756 7.53 -39.76 -30.66
C PHE A 756 7.56 -40.63 -31.94
N PHE A 757 7.27 -40.01 -33.09
CA PHE A 757 7.28 -40.74 -34.37
C PHE A 757 8.69 -41.19 -34.75
N TYR A 758 9.75 -40.37 -34.48
CA TYR A 758 11.12 -40.77 -34.71
C TYR A 758 11.51 -41.99 -33.86
N SER A 759 11.02 -42.05 -32.62
CA SER A 759 11.23 -43.21 -31.74
C SER A 759 10.57 -44.49 -32.30
N LEU A 760 9.36 -44.39 -32.86
CA LEU A 760 8.62 -45.50 -33.40
C LEU A 760 9.20 -45.97 -34.78
N ASP A 761 9.36 -45.01 -35.71
CA ASP A 761 9.60 -45.34 -37.13
C ASP A 761 11.13 -45.52 -37.43
N VAL A 762 12.00 -44.73 -36.79
CA VAL A 762 13.42 -44.71 -37.07
C VAL A 762 14.22 -45.52 -36.06
N LEU A 763 13.98 -45.27 -34.74
CA LEU A 763 14.68 -46.02 -33.67
C LEU A 763 14.08 -47.42 -33.48
N GLN A 764 12.86 -47.65 -33.95
CA GLN A 764 12.09 -48.89 -33.86
C GLN A 764 12.03 -49.44 -32.42
N VAL A 765 11.88 -48.55 -31.45
CA VAL A 765 11.76 -48.95 -30.04
C VAL A 765 10.33 -49.42 -29.76
N SER A 766 10.12 -50.04 -28.61
CA SER A 766 8.76 -50.43 -28.17
C SER A 766 7.86 -49.22 -28.01
N SER A 767 6.56 -49.40 -28.24
CA SER A 767 5.57 -48.33 -28.05
C SER A 767 5.65 -47.70 -26.63
N LYS A 768 5.90 -48.51 -25.63
CA LYS A 768 6.08 -48.06 -24.24
C LYS A 768 7.31 -47.17 -24.06
N GLU A 769 8.45 -47.52 -24.71
CA GLU A 769 9.65 -46.68 -24.68
C GLU A 769 9.47 -45.40 -25.49
N ALA A 770 8.72 -45.40 -26.58
CA ALA A 770 8.37 -44.22 -27.35
C ALA A 770 7.49 -43.23 -26.51
N VAL A 771 6.51 -43.72 -25.76
CA VAL A 771 5.69 -42.95 -24.83
C VAL A 771 6.54 -42.36 -23.72
N THR A 772 7.46 -43.16 -23.13
CA THR A 772 8.41 -42.68 -22.12
C THR A 772 9.33 -41.57 -22.68
N SER A 773 9.80 -41.75 -23.93
CA SER A 773 10.65 -40.74 -24.59
C SER A 773 9.88 -39.44 -24.81
N SER A 774 8.61 -39.49 -25.23
CA SER A 774 7.74 -38.34 -25.42
C SER A 774 7.50 -37.59 -24.10
N PHE A 775 7.21 -38.32 -23.02
CA PHE A 775 7.03 -37.81 -21.69
C PHE A 775 8.29 -37.08 -21.20
N LEU A 776 9.48 -37.66 -21.35
CA LEU A 776 10.73 -37.04 -20.94
C LEU A 776 11.11 -35.83 -21.78
N VAL A 777 10.90 -35.87 -23.11
CA VAL A 777 11.10 -34.72 -24.00
C VAL A 777 10.21 -33.57 -23.59
N LEU A 778 8.93 -33.82 -23.33
CA LEU A 778 7.98 -32.81 -22.88
C LEU A 778 8.38 -32.23 -21.52
N ALA A 779 8.68 -33.06 -20.53
CA ALA A 779 9.13 -32.66 -19.21
C ALA A 779 10.31 -31.71 -19.26
N ILE A 780 11.37 -32.10 -19.98
CA ILE A 780 12.60 -31.30 -20.13
C ILE A 780 12.29 -30.00 -20.88
N ALA A 781 11.49 -30.08 -21.98
CA ALA A 781 11.11 -28.90 -22.74
C ALA A 781 10.34 -27.88 -21.88
N GLN A 782 9.39 -28.34 -21.09
CA GLN A 782 8.60 -27.47 -20.16
C GLN A 782 9.49 -26.89 -19.05
N ILE A 783 10.33 -27.68 -18.38
CA ILE A 783 11.24 -27.21 -17.34
C ILE A 783 12.18 -26.13 -17.91
N LEU A 784 12.80 -26.39 -19.07
CA LEU A 784 13.71 -25.45 -19.72
C LEU A 784 13.00 -24.23 -20.32
N HIS A 785 11.69 -24.34 -20.62
CA HIS A 785 10.89 -23.23 -21.15
C HIS A 785 10.83 -22.01 -20.20
N VAL A 786 11.08 -22.20 -18.91
CA VAL A 786 11.20 -21.08 -17.93
C VAL A 786 12.21 -20.05 -18.40
N PHE A 787 13.31 -20.45 -19.04
CA PHE A 787 14.33 -19.54 -19.56
C PHE A 787 13.86 -18.73 -20.78
N ASN A 788 12.78 -19.11 -21.44
CA ASN A 788 12.14 -18.31 -22.50
C ASN A 788 11.25 -17.16 -21.95
N MET A 789 11.04 -17.09 -20.63
CA MET A 789 10.20 -16.05 -19.99
C MET A 789 10.98 -14.75 -19.68
N THR A 790 12.09 -14.54 -20.32
CA THR A 790 12.88 -13.29 -20.21
C THR A 790 12.20 -12.12 -20.93
N GLU A 791 12.59 -10.91 -20.56
CA GLU A 791 12.21 -9.67 -21.27
C GLU A 791 12.85 -9.66 -22.67
N LYS A 792 12.23 -8.93 -23.60
CA LYS A 792 12.77 -8.75 -24.96
C LYS A 792 14.11 -8.02 -24.90
N GLY A 793 15.10 -8.52 -25.61
CA GLY A 793 16.45 -7.93 -25.64
C GLY A 793 17.36 -8.30 -24.47
N SER A 794 16.90 -9.12 -23.51
CA SER A 794 17.76 -9.59 -22.42
C SER A 794 18.89 -10.50 -22.93
N PRO A 795 20.12 -10.40 -22.37
CA PRO A 795 21.24 -11.27 -22.72
C PRO A 795 20.92 -12.75 -22.51
N PHE A 796 21.57 -13.64 -23.31
CA PHE A 796 21.26 -15.06 -23.26
C PHE A 796 21.61 -15.70 -21.91
N PHE A 797 22.78 -15.40 -21.33
CA PHE A 797 23.30 -16.06 -20.12
C PHE A 797 23.12 -15.25 -18.82
N LEU A 798 23.10 -13.92 -18.88
CA LEU A 798 23.06 -13.06 -17.69
C LEU A 798 21.79 -12.19 -17.73
N ASN A 799 20.66 -12.76 -17.33
CA ASN A 799 19.37 -12.09 -17.30
C ASN A 799 18.68 -12.28 -15.94
N GLU A 800 17.54 -11.66 -15.76
CA GLU A 800 16.73 -11.68 -14.53
C GLU A 800 16.29 -13.09 -14.11
N ILE A 801 16.19 -14.03 -15.07
CA ILE A 801 15.80 -15.43 -14.80
C ILE A 801 17.02 -16.25 -14.38
N THR A 802 18.13 -16.15 -15.10
CA THR A 802 19.35 -16.91 -14.79
C THR A 802 20.02 -16.48 -13.48
N ARG A 803 19.83 -15.22 -13.06
CA ARG A 803 20.30 -14.69 -11.75
C ARG A 803 19.43 -15.12 -10.58
N ASN A 804 18.23 -15.63 -10.84
CA ASN A 804 17.29 -15.99 -9.77
C ASN A 804 17.59 -17.39 -9.22
N HIS A 805 18.13 -17.46 -8.00
CA HIS A 805 18.46 -18.73 -7.33
C HIS A 805 17.23 -19.63 -7.11
N PHE A 806 16.03 -19.05 -6.95
CA PHE A 806 14.80 -19.85 -6.80
C PHE A 806 14.46 -20.63 -8.08
N ILE A 807 14.82 -20.10 -9.26
CA ILE A 807 14.59 -20.81 -10.54
C ILE A 807 15.51 -22.02 -10.63
N TRP A 808 16.80 -21.88 -10.28
CA TRP A 808 17.72 -23.00 -10.25
C TRP A 808 17.32 -24.08 -9.25
N LEU A 809 16.84 -23.67 -8.06
CA LEU A 809 16.31 -24.59 -7.05
C LEU A 809 15.08 -25.34 -7.59
N ALA A 810 14.12 -24.61 -8.20
CA ALA A 810 12.92 -25.20 -8.80
C ALA A 810 13.27 -26.22 -9.89
N ILE A 811 14.17 -25.85 -10.81
CA ILE A 811 14.64 -26.74 -11.87
C ILE A 811 15.32 -28.01 -11.28
N SER A 812 16.17 -27.83 -10.27
CA SER A 812 16.85 -28.96 -9.61
C SER A 812 15.84 -29.91 -8.94
N ILE A 813 14.82 -29.38 -8.28
CA ILE A 813 13.74 -30.17 -7.70
C ILE A 813 12.97 -30.92 -8.81
N CYS A 814 12.60 -30.25 -9.91
CA CYS A 814 11.88 -30.87 -11.02
C CYS A 814 12.68 -32.02 -11.64
N PHE A 815 13.97 -31.83 -11.90
CA PHE A 815 14.84 -32.91 -12.41
C PHE A 815 14.99 -34.06 -11.42
N ALA A 816 15.15 -33.78 -10.11
CA ALA A 816 15.23 -34.82 -9.10
C ALA A 816 13.93 -35.65 -9.03
N LEU A 817 12.77 -35.02 -9.12
CA LEU A 817 11.47 -35.69 -9.16
C LEU A 817 11.27 -36.48 -10.45
N LEU A 818 11.73 -35.95 -11.59
CA LEU A 818 11.68 -36.64 -12.88
C LEU A 818 12.58 -37.92 -12.88
N PHE A 819 13.79 -37.83 -12.30
CA PHE A 819 14.67 -38.99 -12.11
C PHE A 819 14.03 -39.99 -11.12
N ALA A 820 13.42 -39.53 -10.04
CA ALA A 820 12.70 -40.39 -9.11
C ALA A 820 11.54 -41.11 -9.80
N ALA A 821 10.76 -40.43 -10.66
CA ALA A 821 9.70 -41.03 -11.46
C ALA A 821 10.18 -42.17 -12.36
N LEU A 822 11.38 -42.07 -12.93
CA LEU A 822 11.94 -43.04 -13.84
C LEU A 822 12.61 -44.24 -13.10
N TYR A 823 13.31 -44.01 -11.98
CA TYR A 823 14.11 -45.01 -11.31
C TYR A 823 13.50 -45.62 -10.04
N VAL A 824 12.49 -45.00 -9.42
CA VAL A 824 11.76 -45.56 -8.29
C VAL A 824 10.70 -46.54 -8.81
N PRO A 825 10.79 -47.88 -8.50
CA PRO A 825 9.92 -48.87 -9.12
C PRO A 825 8.43 -48.61 -8.96
N VAL A 826 7.98 -48.11 -7.81
CA VAL A 826 6.58 -47.78 -7.54
C VAL A 826 6.09 -46.63 -8.45
N LEU A 827 6.91 -45.60 -8.62
CA LEU A 827 6.55 -44.44 -9.45
C LEU A 827 6.63 -44.78 -10.96
N SER A 828 7.66 -45.49 -11.38
CA SER A 828 7.80 -45.88 -12.80
C SER A 828 6.70 -46.86 -13.24
N ALA A 829 6.28 -47.77 -12.34
CA ALA A 829 5.15 -48.65 -12.59
C ALA A 829 3.81 -47.89 -12.64
N ALA A 830 3.58 -46.94 -11.72
CA ALA A 830 2.37 -46.11 -11.71
C ALA A 830 2.25 -45.23 -12.96
N LEU A 831 3.36 -44.67 -13.44
CA LEU A 831 3.41 -43.82 -14.63
C LEU A 831 3.64 -44.60 -15.94
N ASP A 832 3.72 -45.91 -15.87
CA ASP A 832 3.98 -46.85 -17.00
C ASP A 832 5.26 -46.46 -17.80
N LEU A 833 6.34 -46.10 -17.05
CA LEU A 833 7.62 -45.72 -17.65
C LEU A 833 8.57 -46.89 -17.82
N THR A 834 9.46 -46.79 -18.83
CA THR A 834 10.55 -47.72 -19.05
C THR A 834 11.86 -46.96 -19.15
N ILE A 835 12.99 -47.60 -18.81
CA ILE A 835 14.31 -46.96 -18.92
C ILE A 835 14.68 -46.86 -20.41
N PRO A 836 14.89 -45.64 -20.95
CA PRO A 836 15.22 -45.46 -22.37
C PRO A 836 16.59 -46.00 -22.73
N CYS A 837 16.75 -46.48 -23.95
CA CYS A 837 18.05 -46.90 -24.49
C CYS A 837 18.95 -45.67 -24.75
N ALA A 838 20.28 -45.86 -24.93
CA ALA A 838 21.22 -44.76 -25.10
C ALA A 838 20.89 -43.84 -26.30
N ARG A 839 20.29 -44.34 -27.36
CA ARG A 839 19.85 -43.55 -28.53
C ARG A 839 18.63 -42.73 -28.21
N SER A 840 17.69 -43.28 -27.43
CA SER A 840 16.53 -42.57 -26.94
C SER A 840 16.93 -41.42 -25.97
N TRP A 841 17.95 -41.61 -25.12
CA TRP A 841 18.47 -40.53 -24.27
C TRP A 841 19.04 -39.36 -25.07
N LEU A 842 19.76 -39.61 -26.16
CA LEU A 842 20.25 -38.54 -27.04
C LEU A 842 19.07 -37.75 -27.65
N LEU A 843 18.05 -38.44 -28.13
CA LEU A 843 16.82 -37.79 -28.63
C LEU A 843 16.12 -37.00 -27.57
N ILE A 844 15.98 -37.52 -26.34
CA ILE A 844 15.33 -36.84 -25.20
C ILE A 844 16.07 -35.54 -24.87
N VAL A 845 17.38 -35.53 -24.77
CA VAL A 845 18.17 -34.33 -24.43
C VAL A 845 18.13 -33.31 -25.57
N LEU A 846 18.29 -33.71 -26.81
CA LEU A 846 18.24 -32.82 -27.97
C LEU A 846 16.83 -32.27 -28.17
N GLY A 847 15.81 -33.12 -28.14
CA GLY A 847 14.41 -32.73 -28.27
C GLY A 847 13.95 -31.83 -27.13
N GLY A 848 14.26 -32.20 -25.88
CA GLY A 848 13.88 -31.38 -24.71
C GLY A 848 14.54 -29.99 -24.67
N SER A 849 15.77 -29.85 -25.20
CA SER A 849 16.46 -28.55 -25.26
C SER A 849 16.11 -27.71 -26.48
N ALA A 850 15.58 -28.30 -27.54
CA ALA A 850 15.29 -27.61 -28.81
C ALA A 850 14.31 -26.42 -28.65
N PRO A 851 13.20 -26.49 -27.90
CA PRO A 851 12.30 -25.35 -27.71
C PRO A 851 12.95 -24.16 -26.99
N LEU A 852 13.91 -24.41 -26.09
CA LEU A 852 14.69 -23.34 -25.48
C LEU A 852 15.57 -22.63 -26.50
N VAL A 853 16.36 -23.38 -27.26
CA VAL A 853 17.32 -22.83 -28.24
C VAL A 853 16.56 -22.06 -29.34
N ILE A 854 15.55 -22.67 -29.94
CA ILE A 854 14.77 -22.06 -31.02
C ILE A 854 14.03 -20.83 -30.50
N GLY A 855 13.40 -20.90 -29.31
CA GLY A 855 12.69 -19.79 -28.70
C GLY A 855 13.59 -18.59 -28.40
N ARG A 856 14.82 -18.84 -27.95
CA ARG A 856 15.80 -17.78 -27.68
C ARG A 856 16.34 -17.15 -28.97
N LEU A 857 16.62 -17.97 -30.00
CA LEU A 857 17.03 -17.48 -31.31
C LEU A 857 15.95 -16.62 -31.96
N ALA A 858 14.69 -17.06 -31.93
CA ALA A 858 13.56 -16.28 -32.43
C ALA A 858 13.40 -14.93 -31.70
N SER A 859 13.55 -14.93 -30.38
CA SER A 859 13.52 -13.71 -29.57
C SER A 859 14.67 -12.76 -29.92
N TRP A 860 15.87 -13.25 -30.14
CA TRP A 860 17.05 -12.47 -30.52
C TRP A 860 16.89 -11.84 -31.92
N ILE A 861 16.44 -12.59 -32.90
CA ILE A 861 16.17 -12.10 -34.27
C ILE A 861 15.11 -10.98 -34.22
N SER A 862 14.02 -11.18 -33.46
CA SER A 862 12.96 -10.18 -33.33
C SER A 862 13.41 -8.89 -32.65
N SER A 863 14.42 -8.92 -31.79
CA SER A 863 14.98 -7.74 -31.17
C SER A 863 15.86 -6.92 -32.10
N GLN A 864 16.63 -7.58 -32.97
CA GLN A 864 17.46 -6.89 -33.96
C GLN A 864 16.63 -6.20 -35.06
N SER A 865 15.52 -6.80 -35.49
CA SER A 865 14.65 -6.19 -36.50
C SER A 865 13.94 -4.91 -36.00
N MET A 866 13.73 -4.74 -34.68
CA MET A 866 13.18 -3.48 -34.13
C MET A 866 14.22 -2.38 -34.05
N HIS A 867 15.49 -2.68 -33.77
CA HIS A 867 16.58 -1.69 -33.77
C HIS A 867 16.90 -1.14 -35.18
N SER A 868 16.65 -1.92 -36.22
CA SER A 868 16.87 -1.51 -37.62
C SER A 868 15.73 -0.64 -38.20
N VAL A 869 14.59 -0.52 -37.53
CA VAL A 869 13.45 0.32 -37.94
C VAL A 869 13.47 1.68 -37.21
N GLU A 870 14.21 1.83 -36.12
CA GLU A 870 14.40 3.10 -35.39
C GLU A 870 15.60 3.94 -35.88
N HIS A 871 16.38 3.43 -36.83
CA HIS A 871 17.41 4.16 -37.59
C HIS A 871 16.95 4.34 -39.05
#